data_73064f0d563cde9685ca4f7455df14cd
#
_entry.id   73064f0d563cde9685ca4f7455df14cd
#
_cell.length_a   1.000
_cell.length_b   1.000
_cell.length_c   1.000
_cell.angle_alpha   90.00
_cell.angle_beta   90.00
_cell.angle_gamma   90.00
#
_symmetry.space_group_name_H-M   'P 1'
#
loop_
_entity.id
_entity.type
_entity.pdbx_description
1 polymer ?
#
loop_
_entity_poly.entity_id
_entity_poly.type
_entity_poly.pdbx_seq_one_letter_code
_entity_poly.pdbx_strand_id
1 'polypeptide(L)'
;MKRREFLKSAVTCAAFAATAAAPCAEPKTSGRFFRGRVLVNNRPIAGVIVTDGLVCVRTDAKGTFAIPERKGARFVSITVPSGYQCADFYYPASSATKSYVFRLSPWKTSAGKGCSFVHLADSEIGGMYATEWMENVKCVADEDDAAFIVHTGDICSYRGMRAHLLAMNSHTMGRPVIYCLGNHDMVAGPAGETCFEQLFGPAWRSFEAGGIHFVVTPMPLGDHKPSYTMDEVADWVRNDLAMIPKGMPVVFFGHMMTNWNDCSMETSGFTIGRKHFNFSKVCNFTGFVYGHTHQNYFRRSGKTAFICSSPPRMGGIGHAPATLRTVRADAKGRLDSTIRYGTSAKLKIARAGAKWETQLPGKVLFCTPIVKDGIVYVGTSDDEGCGNAGVTALDAASGKIVWSKPMENSVNNKMVFVKGLLIAQDIEGRVRAFRPSDGAVAWKYDPRIHPWQILLNGLAADPASGLVFAGNGHRMVAIDASSGKVVWKDDGARVRGEPCADTAGVGEGCIVSSRNWDGMFCNDARTGKLLWSVIDQTRRFPGATPLIADGRIHALAATSYLEIDLKSGKTIREKKVPGGVQVTTRVLPTEKHFIFGTVKSGLVALDRKTLDVAWKGAVGEALAPFAAYSKLPQRCVGTIPFLMPDGTVCASSNDGAVHFWRESDGKHLKEFRTGAPYFADAVFDDGCVFAADAAGYVRAFKV
;
A
#
# COMPACT_ATOMS: atom_id res chain seq x y z
N MET A 1 -3.66 23.34 -6.85
CA MET A 1 -4.82 22.97 -7.75
C MET A 1 -5.86 22.25 -6.90
N LYS A 2 -7.12 22.65 -6.93
CA LYS A 2 -8.14 22.00 -6.13
C LYS A 2 -8.43 20.62 -6.72
N ARG A 3 -8.41 19.58 -5.92
CA ARG A 3 -8.70 18.16 -6.22
C ARG A 3 -9.92 17.93 -7.19
N ARG A 4 -10.79 18.92 -7.28
CA ARG A 4 -11.96 18.94 -8.17
C ARG A 4 -11.66 18.93 -9.69
N GLU A 5 -10.52 19.43 -10.12
CA GLU A 5 -10.20 19.47 -11.57
C GLU A 5 -9.54 18.20 -12.07
N PHE A 6 -8.86 17.48 -11.20
CA PHE A 6 -8.27 16.18 -11.47
C PHE A 6 -9.31 15.15 -11.94
N LEU A 7 -10.51 15.18 -11.36
CA LEU A 7 -11.58 14.21 -11.63
C LEU A 7 -12.44 14.56 -12.87
N LYS A 8 -12.40 15.79 -13.37
CA LYS A 8 -13.20 16.19 -14.54
C LYS A 8 -12.63 15.69 -15.87
N SER A 9 -11.33 15.36 -15.92
CA SER A 9 -10.68 14.88 -17.15
C SER A 9 -10.86 13.38 -17.42
N ALA A 10 -11.44 12.62 -16.48
CA ALA A 10 -11.54 11.16 -16.55
C ALA A 10 -12.86 10.62 -17.16
N VAL A 11 -13.79 11.45 -17.62
CA VAL A 11 -15.19 11.01 -17.90
C VAL A 11 -15.54 10.93 -19.39
N THR A 12 -14.63 11.08 -20.33
CA THR A 12 -14.99 10.93 -21.76
C THR A 12 -14.01 10.02 -22.50
N CYS A 13 -14.27 8.71 -22.50
CA CYS A 13 -13.78 7.81 -23.54
C CYS A 13 -14.80 6.70 -23.82
N ALA A 14 -15.45 6.83 -24.97
CA ALA A 14 -16.29 5.80 -25.55
C ALA A 14 -15.45 4.66 -26.17
N ALA A 15 -16.04 3.48 -26.24
CA ALA A 15 -15.46 2.27 -26.79
C ALA A 15 -14.99 2.44 -28.24
N PHE A 16 -13.76 1.98 -28.52
CA PHE A 16 -13.28 1.79 -29.90
C PHE A 16 -12.67 0.39 -30.09
N ALA A 17 -12.99 -0.15 -31.27
CA ALA A 17 -12.57 -1.47 -31.74
C ALA A 17 -11.07 -1.49 -32.09
N ALA A 18 -10.44 -2.66 -31.89
CA ALA A 18 -9.04 -2.91 -32.19
C ALA A 18 -8.77 -2.82 -33.70
N THR A 19 -7.90 -1.90 -34.07
CA THR A 19 -7.28 -1.86 -35.41
C THR A 19 -5.78 -2.10 -35.29
N ALA A 20 -5.23 -2.84 -36.25
CA ALA A 20 -3.80 -3.14 -36.32
C ALA A 20 -2.97 -1.83 -36.38
N ALA A 21 -1.88 -1.81 -35.62
CA ALA A 21 -1.03 -0.65 -35.45
C ALA A 21 -0.35 -0.27 -36.80
N ALA A 22 -0.62 0.93 -37.26
CA ALA A 22 0.18 1.56 -38.32
C ALA A 22 1.60 1.89 -37.78
N PRO A 23 2.63 1.86 -38.62
CA PRO A 23 3.97 2.27 -38.24
C PRO A 23 3.98 3.73 -37.77
N CYS A 24 4.76 3.98 -36.70
CA CYS A 24 4.93 5.32 -36.16
C CYS A 24 5.49 6.26 -37.22
N ALA A 25 4.92 7.47 -37.34
CA ALA A 25 5.45 8.47 -38.25
C ALA A 25 6.91 8.75 -37.94
N GLU A 26 7.77 8.71 -38.95
CA GLU A 26 9.21 9.05 -38.75
C GLU A 26 9.33 10.48 -38.24
N PRO A 27 10.06 10.69 -37.14
CA PRO A 27 10.25 12.04 -36.60
C PRO A 27 11.03 12.90 -37.57
N LYS A 28 10.59 14.15 -37.78
CA LYS A 28 11.33 15.14 -38.58
C LYS A 28 12.72 15.35 -37.96
N THR A 29 13.77 14.95 -38.67
CA THR A 29 15.17 15.08 -38.24
C THR A 29 15.81 16.30 -38.90
N SER A 30 16.77 16.91 -38.21
CA SER A 30 17.52 18.07 -38.69
C SER A 30 18.62 17.72 -39.73
N GLY A 31 18.79 16.43 -40.04
CA GLY A 31 19.96 15.92 -40.78
C GLY A 31 21.26 15.88 -39.95
N ARG A 32 21.22 16.36 -38.71
CA ARG A 32 22.30 16.26 -37.72
C ARG A 32 22.13 15.04 -36.82
N PHE A 33 23.19 14.67 -36.10
CA PHE A 33 23.18 13.50 -35.23
C PHE A 33 23.84 13.82 -33.90
N PHE A 34 23.25 13.35 -32.81
CA PHE A 34 23.97 13.15 -31.55
C PHE A 34 24.88 11.94 -31.70
N ARG A 35 26.15 12.14 -31.52
CA ARG A 35 27.17 11.08 -31.71
C ARG A 35 27.90 10.85 -30.40
N GLY A 36 28.34 9.59 -30.20
CA GLY A 36 29.10 9.27 -29.02
C GLY A 36 29.58 7.83 -29.00
N ARG A 37 30.04 7.43 -27.81
CA ARG A 37 30.53 6.07 -27.59
C ARG A 37 30.28 5.60 -26.16
N VAL A 38 30.19 4.28 -25.98
CA VAL A 38 30.05 3.61 -24.69
C VAL A 38 31.29 2.77 -24.44
N LEU A 39 31.86 2.89 -23.24
CA LEU A 39 33.12 2.26 -22.85
C LEU A 39 32.99 1.54 -21.51
N VAL A 40 33.71 0.43 -21.37
CA VAL A 40 33.98 -0.28 -20.11
C VAL A 40 35.49 -0.36 -19.93
N ASN A 41 36.04 0.19 -18.85
CA ASN A 41 37.49 0.24 -18.62
C ASN A 41 38.26 0.78 -19.84
N ASN A 42 37.75 1.85 -20.45
CA ASN A 42 38.27 2.47 -21.69
C ASN A 42 38.21 1.59 -22.95
N ARG A 43 37.59 0.41 -22.90
CA ARG A 43 37.37 -0.45 -24.07
C ARG A 43 35.94 -0.26 -24.60
N PRO A 44 35.74 -0.28 -25.92
CA PRO A 44 34.41 -0.14 -26.51
C PRO A 44 33.50 -1.31 -26.13
N ILE A 45 32.20 -1.04 -25.98
CA ILE A 45 31.18 -2.05 -25.79
C ILE A 45 30.10 -1.91 -26.86
N ALA A 46 29.83 -2.98 -27.60
CA ALA A 46 28.80 -3.07 -28.62
C ALA A 46 27.43 -3.43 -28.01
N GLY A 47 26.36 -3.10 -28.73
CA GLY A 47 25.02 -3.57 -28.43
C GLY A 47 24.30 -2.79 -27.32
N VAL A 48 24.92 -1.76 -26.74
CA VAL A 48 24.27 -0.92 -25.74
C VAL A 48 23.18 -0.07 -26.40
N ILE A 49 21.98 -0.06 -25.84
CA ILE A 49 20.86 0.77 -26.31
C ILE A 49 21.13 2.22 -25.88
N VAL A 50 20.99 3.14 -26.83
CA VAL A 50 21.11 4.59 -26.62
C VAL A 50 19.83 5.25 -27.12
N THR A 51 19.29 6.20 -26.39
CA THR A 51 18.01 6.84 -26.72
C THR A 51 18.06 8.35 -26.48
N ASP A 52 17.21 9.09 -27.23
CA ASP A 52 16.93 10.50 -27.00
C ASP A 52 15.59 10.74 -26.30
N GLY A 53 15.01 9.65 -25.73
CA GLY A 53 13.69 9.65 -25.11
C GLY A 53 12.54 9.34 -26.11
N LEU A 54 12.86 9.04 -27.38
CA LEU A 54 11.94 8.51 -28.38
C LEU A 54 12.62 7.50 -29.32
N VAL A 55 13.67 7.91 -30.00
CA VAL A 55 14.44 7.03 -30.89
C VAL A 55 15.42 6.21 -30.08
N CYS A 56 15.56 4.93 -30.44
CA CYS A 56 16.52 4.02 -29.83
C CYS A 56 17.44 3.45 -30.91
N VAL A 57 18.74 3.40 -30.63
CA VAL A 57 19.79 2.79 -31.48
C VAL A 57 20.70 1.91 -30.65
N ARG A 58 21.50 1.04 -31.28
CA ARG A 58 22.55 0.26 -30.59
C ARG A 58 23.92 0.76 -30.92
N THR A 59 24.85 0.65 -29.99
CA THR A 59 26.29 0.85 -30.29
C THR A 59 26.80 -0.26 -31.21
N ASP A 60 27.67 0.13 -32.13
CA ASP A 60 28.38 -0.77 -33.07
C ASP A 60 29.57 -1.52 -32.41
N ALA A 61 30.32 -2.30 -33.18
CA ALA A 61 31.48 -3.04 -32.69
C ALA A 61 32.60 -2.15 -32.12
N LYS A 62 32.62 -0.85 -32.49
CA LYS A 62 33.56 0.16 -31.95
C LYS A 62 32.97 0.90 -30.74
N GLY A 63 31.80 0.46 -30.24
CA GLY A 63 31.08 1.09 -29.15
C GLY A 63 30.50 2.45 -29.52
N THR A 64 30.43 2.82 -30.82
CA THR A 64 29.94 4.13 -31.25
C THR A 64 28.47 4.09 -31.59
N PHE A 65 27.81 5.26 -31.46
CA PHE A 65 26.44 5.43 -31.85
C PHE A 65 26.21 6.77 -32.58
N ALA A 66 25.09 6.85 -33.30
CA ALA A 66 24.58 8.06 -33.89
C ALA A 66 23.05 8.03 -33.84
N ILE A 67 22.44 8.98 -33.14
CA ILE A 67 20.98 9.18 -33.07
C ILE A 67 20.65 10.44 -33.87
N PRO A 68 19.64 10.43 -34.77
CA PRO A 68 19.19 11.63 -35.45
C PRO A 68 18.76 12.71 -34.45
N GLU A 69 19.29 13.93 -34.59
CA GLU A 69 18.90 15.04 -33.77
C GLU A 69 17.44 15.45 -34.09
N ARG A 70 16.59 15.46 -33.09
CA ARG A 70 15.20 15.88 -33.23
C ARG A 70 14.86 17.04 -32.29
N LYS A 71 13.95 17.86 -32.73
CA LYS A 71 13.38 18.95 -31.90
C LYS A 71 12.63 18.32 -30.70
N GLY A 72 12.91 18.77 -29.51
CA GLY A 72 12.28 18.30 -28.28
C GLY A 72 13.02 17.16 -27.56
N ALA A 73 14.12 16.65 -28.12
CA ALA A 73 15.01 15.79 -27.36
C ALA A 73 15.61 16.56 -26.18
N ARG A 74 15.43 16.04 -24.95
CA ARG A 74 15.93 16.67 -23.71
C ARG A 74 17.24 16.06 -23.25
N PHE A 75 17.38 14.77 -23.46
CA PHE A 75 18.53 13.99 -23.01
C PHE A 75 19.01 13.05 -24.11
N VAL A 76 20.27 12.69 -24.04
CA VAL A 76 20.83 11.48 -24.65
C VAL A 76 21.22 10.57 -23.51
N SER A 77 20.63 9.38 -23.46
CA SER A 77 20.82 8.43 -22.36
C SER A 77 21.07 7.01 -22.88
N ILE A 78 21.57 6.16 -21.98
CA ILE A 78 21.81 4.73 -22.28
C ILE A 78 20.93 3.83 -21.41
N THR A 79 20.50 2.70 -21.97
CA THR A 79 20.03 1.57 -21.20
C THR A 79 21.26 0.85 -20.65
N VAL A 80 21.55 1.02 -19.36
CA VAL A 80 22.70 0.36 -18.71
C VAL A 80 22.49 -1.16 -18.79
N PRO A 81 23.38 -1.93 -19.44
CA PRO A 81 23.16 -3.36 -19.62
C PRO A 81 23.45 -4.17 -18.34
N SER A 82 22.91 -5.40 -18.27
CA SER A 82 23.19 -6.34 -17.20
C SER A 82 24.69 -6.57 -17.01
N GLY A 83 25.14 -6.62 -15.76
CA GLY A 83 26.56 -6.79 -15.40
C GLY A 83 27.33 -5.48 -15.26
N TYR A 84 26.66 -4.35 -15.45
CA TYR A 84 27.29 -3.03 -15.37
C TYR A 84 26.46 -2.04 -14.56
N GLN A 85 27.13 -0.96 -14.14
CA GLN A 85 26.54 0.26 -13.62
C GLN A 85 27.16 1.48 -14.31
N CYS A 86 26.42 2.60 -14.28
CA CYS A 86 26.86 3.86 -14.86
C CYS A 86 26.29 5.01 -14.03
N ALA A 87 27.17 5.84 -13.46
CA ALA A 87 26.74 7.03 -12.73
C ALA A 87 26.18 8.08 -13.71
N ASP A 88 26.90 8.32 -14.80
CA ASP A 88 26.54 9.30 -15.82
C ASP A 88 25.84 8.58 -17.00
N PHE A 89 24.64 8.02 -16.74
CA PHE A 89 23.87 7.27 -17.76
C PHE A 89 23.11 8.18 -18.73
N TYR A 90 23.13 9.50 -18.53
CA TYR A 90 22.49 10.51 -19.36
C TYR A 90 23.28 11.80 -19.42
N TYR A 91 23.07 12.56 -20.48
CA TYR A 91 23.53 13.93 -20.66
C TYR A 91 22.40 14.77 -21.26
N PRO A 92 22.33 16.09 -20.97
CA PRO A 92 21.43 17.00 -21.70
C PRO A 92 21.70 16.91 -23.20
N ALA A 93 20.66 16.81 -24.00
CA ALA A 93 20.74 16.83 -25.46
C ALA A 93 21.17 18.23 -25.95
N SER A 94 22.26 18.33 -26.68
CA SER A 94 22.79 19.59 -27.20
C SER A 94 23.49 19.39 -28.52
N SER A 95 23.12 20.17 -29.53
CA SER A 95 23.82 20.22 -30.81
C SER A 95 25.25 20.76 -30.70
N ALA A 96 25.59 21.46 -29.61
CA ALA A 96 26.93 21.93 -29.33
C ALA A 96 27.86 20.83 -28.78
N THR A 97 27.30 19.70 -28.31
CA THR A 97 28.09 18.57 -27.78
C THR A 97 28.70 17.80 -28.94
N LYS A 98 30.04 17.84 -29.06
CA LYS A 98 30.77 17.16 -30.15
C LYS A 98 30.68 15.64 -30.04
N SER A 99 30.68 15.07 -28.83
CA SER A 99 30.62 13.63 -28.61
C SER A 99 30.20 13.31 -27.17
N TYR A 100 29.22 12.43 -27.01
CA TYR A 100 28.79 11.89 -25.71
C TYR A 100 29.64 10.67 -25.37
N VAL A 101 30.15 10.58 -24.14
CA VAL A 101 30.98 9.44 -23.71
C VAL A 101 30.42 8.85 -22.43
N PHE A 102 29.82 7.67 -22.53
CA PHE A 102 29.32 6.90 -21.39
C PHE A 102 30.36 5.92 -20.90
N ARG A 103 30.60 5.89 -19.58
CA ARG A 103 31.59 5.01 -18.95
C ARG A 103 30.90 4.05 -17.99
N LEU A 104 30.88 2.79 -18.34
CA LEU A 104 30.37 1.72 -17.53
C LEU A 104 31.45 1.16 -16.61
N SER A 105 31.08 0.68 -15.45
CA SER A 105 31.89 -0.14 -14.58
C SER A 105 31.20 -1.49 -14.29
N PRO A 106 31.93 -2.58 -14.05
CA PRO A 106 31.34 -3.88 -13.70
C PRO A 106 30.45 -3.78 -12.45
N TRP A 107 29.34 -4.51 -12.44
CA TRP A 107 28.40 -4.61 -11.33
C TRP A 107 27.83 -6.02 -11.20
N LYS A 108 27.32 -6.37 -10.02
CA LYS A 108 26.82 -7.72 -9.67
C LYS A 108 25.49 -8.14 -10.32
N THR A 109 25.13 -7.57 -11.45
CA THR A 109 23.84 -7.79 -12.14
C THR A 109 23.98 -8.61 -13.42
N SER A 110 24.91 -9.58 -13.48
CA SER A 110 25.16 -10.41 -14.66
C SER A 110 23.89 -11.08 -15.19
N ALA A 111 23.75 -11.12 -16.51
CA ALA A 111 22.60 -11.73 -17.17
C ALA A 111 22.42 -13.22 -16.80
N GLY A 112 21.17 -13.70 -16.76
CA GLY A 112 20.81 -15.09 -16.49
C GLY A 112 20.83 -15.50 -15.01
N LYS A 113 21.13 -14.58 -14.08
CA LYS A 113 21.15 -14.88 -12.64
C LYS A 113 19.97 -14.31 -11.89
N GLY A 114 19.15 -13.45 -12.52
CA GLY A 114 18.18 -12.63 -11.82
C GLY A 114 18.86 -11.55 -10.96
N CYS A 115 18.09 -10.86 -10.13
CA CYS A 115 18.61 -9.85 -9.22
C CYS A 115 17.66 -9.62 -8.04
N SER A 116 18.14 -8.94 -7.00
CA SER A 116 17.31 -8.42 -5.92
C SER A 116 17.40 -6.90 -5.88
N PHE A 117 16.33 -6.24 -5.38
CA PHE A 117 16.32 -4.79 -5.18
C PHE A 117 15.44 -4.41 -4.01
N VAL A 118 15.76 -3.28 -3.37
CA VAL A 118 14.89 -2.69 -2.35
C VAL A 118 13.93 -1.72 -3.04
N HIS A 119 12.65 -1.88 -2.76
CA HIS A 119 11.56 -1.03 -3.25
C HIS A 119 10.96 -0.20 -2.13
N LEU A 120 10.81 1.08 -2.39
CA LEU A 120 10.11 2.04 -1.55
C LEU A 120 9.37 3.07 -2.42
N ALA A 121 8.36 3.72 -1.82
CA ALA A 121 7.53 4.73 -2.46
C ALA A 121 7.01 5.73 -1.43
N ASP A 122 6.47 6.84 -1.90
CA ASP A 122 5.64 7.75 -1.09
C ASP A 122 6.34 8.20 0.21
N SER A 123 7.63 8.52 0.13
CA SER A 123 8.38 8.98 1.30
C SER A 123 7.92 10.34 1.83
N GLU A 124 7.37 11.18 0.96
CA GLU A 124 6.69 12.46 1.23
C GLU A 124 7.40 13.31 2.30
N ILE A 125 8.72 13.46 2.18
CA ILE A 125 9.51 14.15 3.22
C ILE A 125 9.33 15.67 3.19
N GLY A 126 8.73 16.23 2.13
CA GLY A 126 8.24 17.61 2.07
C GLY A 126 9.25 18.65 2.51
N GLY A 127 9.03 19.27 3.64
CA GLY A 127 9.95 20.20 4.28
C GLY A 127 10.68 19.62 5.49
N MET A 128 10.52 18.32 5.78
CA MET A 128 11.16 17.67 6.93
C MET A 128 12.48 17.03 6.51
N TYR A 129 13.55 17.37 7.19
CA TYR A 129 14.90 16.86 6.93
C TYR A 129 15.23 15.55 7.65
N ALA A 130 14.23 14.86 8.20
CA ALA A 130 14.46 13.56 8.83
C ALA A 130 14.83 12.52 7.75
N THR A 131 16.11 12.19 7.68
CA THR A 131 16.68 11.23 6.72
C THR A 131 17.21 9.95 7.39
N GLU A 132 17.12 9.85 8.71
CA GLU A 132 17.65 8.73 9.50
C GLU A 132 17.08 7.38 9.05
N TRP A 133 15.83 7.35 8.59
CA TRP A 133 15.21 6.14 8.06
C TRP A 133 15.89 5.62 6.77
N MET A 134 16.63 6.48 6.05
CA MET A 134 17.37 6.08 4.84
C MET A 134 18.55 5.17 5.18
N GLU A 135 19.08 5.26 6.40
CA GLU A 135 20.09 4.31 6.90
C GLU A 135 19.50 2.91 7.00
N ASN A 136 18.24 2.77 7.43
CA ASN A 136 17.53 1.49 7.43
C ASN A 136 17.42 0.91 6.01
N VAL A 137 17.18 1.75 4.99
CA VAL A 137 17.14 1.32 3.58
C VAL A 137 18.48 0.72 3.18
N LYS A 138 19.58 1.40 3.53
CA LYS A 138 20.93 0.91 3.25
C LYS A 138 21.21 -0.41 3.96
N CYS A 139 20.90 -0.50 5.25
CA CYS A 139 21.09 -1.74 6.02
C CYS A 139 20.32 -2.93 5.40
N VAL A 140 19.04 -2.74 5.04
CA VAL A 140 18.23 -3.77 4.39
C VAL A 140 18.83 -4.16 3.05
N ALA A 141 19.27 -3.17 2.26
CA ALA A 141 19.88 -3.42 0.96
C ALA A 141 21.20 -4.17 1.08
N ASP A 142 21.99 -3.91 2.13
CA ASP A 142 23.24 -4.62 2.40
C ASP A 142 22.97 -6.06 2.88
N GLU A 143 22.06 -6.25 3.85
CA GLU A 143 21.71 -7.58 4.37
C GLU A 143 21.10 -8.50 3.33
N ASP A 144 20.24 -7.98 2.45
CA ASP A 144 19.56 -8.76 1.40
C ASP A 144 20.35 -8.82 0.08
N ASP A 145 21.57 -8.30 0.07
CA ASP A 145 22.48 -8.23 -1.10
C ASP A 145 21.78 -7.63 -2.33
N ALA A 146 21.00 -6.56 -2.11
CA ALA A 146 20.25 -5.91 -3.19
C ALA A 146 21.17 -5.30 -4.22
N ALA A 147 20.89 -5.52 -5.50
CA ALA A 147 21.68 -5.01 -6.62
C ALA A 147 21.46 -3.50 -6.84
N PHE A 148 20.26 -2.99 -6.53
CA PHE A 148 19.91 -1.59 -6.62
C PHE A 148 18.76 -1.25 -5.65
N ILE A 149 18.46 0.04 -5.52
CA ILE A 149 17.32 0.55 -4.79
C ILE A 149 16.41 1.27 -5.79
N VAL A 150 15.10 1.11 -5.69
CA VAL A 150 14.13 1.86 -6.49
C VAL A 150 13.12 2.57 -5.59
N HIS A 151 12.96 3.87 -5.81
CA HIS A 151 11.93 4.71 -5.22
C HIS A 151 10.91 5.05 -6.30
N THR A 152 9.70 4.54 -6.17
CA THR A 152 8.67 4.68 -7.21
C THR A 152 7.81 5.94 -7.07
N GLY A 153 8.42 7.05 -6.65
CA GLY A 153 7.81 8.39 -6.70
C GLY A 153 7.19 8.88 -5.41
N ASP A 154 6.71 10.10 -5.46
CA ASP A 154 6.20 10.90 -4.33
C ASP A 154 7.22 11.06 -3.20
N ILE A 155 8.35 11.70 -3.58
CA ILE A 155 9.33 12.23 -2.63
C ILE A 155 8.77 13.50 -1.97
N CYS A 156 7.97 14.23 -2.72
CA CYS A 156 7.33 15.50 -2.43
C CYS A 156 8.30 16.68 -2.24
N SER A 157 7.99 17.73 -2.99
CA SER A 157 8.67 19.01 -3.05
C SER A 157 10.13 18.97 -3.53
N TYR A 158 10.60 20.10 -4.05
CA TYR A 158 11.99 20.28 -4.46
C TYR A 158 12.98 20.07 -3.31
N ARG A 159 12.60 20.46 -2.09
CA ARG A 159 13.46 20.27 -0.90
C ARG A 159 13.59 18.79 -0.54
N GLY A 160 12.51 18.04 -0.61
CA GLY A 160 12.53 16.60 -0.39
C GLY A 160 13.39 15.87 -1.41
N MET A 161 13.25 16.19 -2.70
CA MET A 161 14.07 15.62 -3.76
C MET A 161 15.56 15.90 -3.55
N ARG A 162 15.92 17.12 -3.13
CA ARG A 162 17.32 17.45 -2.77
C ARG A 162 17.82 16.66 -1.56
N ALA A 163 17.00 16.49 -0.54
CA ALA A 163 17.37 15.67 0.62
C ALA A 163 17.63 14.20 0.22
N HIS A 164 16.78 13.65 -0.64
CA HIS A 164 17.02 12.33 -1.22
C HIS A 164 18.32 12.26 -2.04
N LEU A 165 18.58 13.25 -2.91
CA LEU A 165 19.80 13.30 -3.70
C LEU A 165 21.05 13.34 -2.82
N LEU A 166 21.00 13.98 -1.65
CA LEU A 166 22.13 14.07 -0.73
C LEU A 166 22.29 12.80 0.12
N ALA A 167 21.21 12.26 0.65
CA ALA A 167 21.25 11.15 1.62
C ALA A 167 21.09 9.77 0.99
N MET A 168 20.35 9.64 -0.13
CA MET A 168 20.06 8.35 -0.77
C MET A 168 20.39 8.40 -2.27
N ASN A 169 21.66 8.51 -2.58
CA ASN A 169 22.21 8.44 -3.93
C ASN A 169 23.08 7.19 -4.10
N SER A 170 23.55 6.90 -5.31
CA SER A 170 24.33 5.70 -5.59
C SER A 170 25.64 5.61 -4.80
N HIS A 171 26.26 6.75 -4.47
CA HIS A 171 27.48 6.79 -3.66
C HIS A 171 27.20 6.47 -2.19
N THR A 172 26.22 7.16 -1.55
CA THR A 172 25.87 6.95 -0.15
C THR A 172 25.31 5.55 0.12
N MET A 173 24.54 5.00 -0.82
CA MET A 173 23.95 3.67 -0.73
C MET A 173 24.88 2.54 -1.19
N GLY A 174 26.03 2.88 -1.84
CA GLY A 174 26.98 1.89 -2.36
C GLY A 174 26.43 1.02 -3.50
N ARG A 175 25.34 1.45 -4.15
CA ARG A 175 24.64 0.76 -5.24
C ARG A 175 23.79 1.72 -6.05
N PRO A 176 23.41 1.38 -7.32
CA PRO A 176 22.49 2.22 -8.08
C PRO A 176 21.20 2.54 -7.33
N VAL A 177 20.77 3.81 -7.35
CA VAL A 177 19.48 4.27 -6.85
C VAL A 177 18.68 4.81 -8.01
N ILE A 178 17.49 4.26 -8.19
CA ILE A 178 16.57 4.57 -9.27
C ILE A 178 15.40 5.35 -8.70
N TYR A 179 15.06 6.49 -9.32
CA TYR A 179 13.90 7.29 -8.97
C TYR A 179 12.88 7.29 -10.09
N CYS A 180 11.60 7.12 -9.75
CA CYS A 180 10.46 7.36 -10.64
C CYS A 180 9.81 8.70 -10.25
N LEU A 181 9.22 9.37 -11.23
CA LEU A 181 8.49 10.62 -11.03
C LEU A 181 7.08 10.33 -10.49
N GLY A 182 6.76 10.81 -9.28
CA GLY A 182 5.42 10.80 -8.69
C GLY A 182 4.63 12.06 -9.03
N ASN A 183 3.34 12.09 -8.65
CA ASN A 183 2.49 13.27 -8.91
C ASN A 183 2.87 14.49 -8.07
N HIS A 184 3.31 14.28 -6.83
CA HIS A 184 3.78 15.34 -5.93
C HIS A 184 5.25 15.73 -6.16
N ASP A 185 5.95 15.06 -7.08
CA ASP A 185 7.29 15.45 -7.54
C ASP A 185 7.22 16.42 -8.72
N MET A 186 6.05 16.60 -9.32
CA MET A 186 5.78 17.61 -10.35
C MET A 186 5.55 18.97 -9.71
N VAL A 187 6.65 19.61 -9.32
CA VAL A 187 6.66 20.90 -8.61
C VAL A 187 6.92 22.06 -9.55
N ALA A 188 7.04 23.28 -9.02
CA ALA A 188 7.23 24.51 -9.79
C ALA A 188 8.39 24.42 -10.81
N GLY A 189 8.22 25.07 -11.96
CA GLY A 189 9.17 25.14 -13.05
C GLY A 189 8.47 25.43 -14.39
N PRO A 190 9.19 25.45 -15.52
CA PRO A 190 8.59 25.56 -16.85
C PRO A 190 7.63 24.42 -17.19
N ALA A 191 7.89 23.23 -16.65
CA ALA A 191 7.03 22.06 -16.71
C ALA A 191 7.14 21.29 -15.38
N GLY A 192 6.15 20.45 -15.08
CA GLY A 192 6.06 19.75 -13.80
C GLY A 192 7.27 18.89 -13.47
N GLU A 193 7.82 18.21 -14.46
CA GLU A 193 8.97 17.30 -14.31
C GLU A 193 10.33 18.03 -14.26
N THR A 194 10.38 19.34 -14.51
CA THR A 194 11.66 20.06 -14.69
C THR A 194 12.60 19.89 -13.50
N CYS A 195 12.11 20.08 -12.28
CA CYS A 195 12.93 19.97 -11.07
C CYS A 195 13.40 18.53 -10.82
N PHE A 196 12.54 17.57 -11.09
CA PHE A 196 12.89 16.14 -11.00
C PHE A 196 14.02 15.80 -11.98
N GLU A 197 13.88 16.18 -13.24
CA GLU A 197 14.86 15.88 -14.28
C GLU A 197 16.22 16.56 -14.06
N GLN A 198 16.24 17.75 -13.44
CA GLN A 198 17.49 18.41 -13.05
C GLN A 198 18.27 17.63 -11.99
N LEU A 199 17.57 16.89 -11.11
CA LEU A 199 18.19 16.17 -9.99
C LEU A 199 18.46 14.71 -10.30
N PHE A 200 17.55 14.03 -11.02
CA PHE A 200 17.57 12.58 -11.19
C PHE A 200 17.69 12.11 -12.65
N GLY A 201 17.65 13.04 -13.61
CA GLY A 201 17.71 12.74 -15.03
C GLY A 201 16.35 12.41 -15.65
N PRO A 202 16.33 11.75 -16.82
CA PRO A 202 15.12 11.51 -17.59
C PRO A 202 13.97 10.91 -16.78
N ALA A 203 12.76 11.48 -16.89
CA ALA A 203 11.56 11.00 -16.20
C ALA A 203 11.12 9.61 -16.68
N TRP A 204 11.55 9.18 -17.87
CA TRP A 204 11.38 7.80 -18.35
C TRP A 204 12.70 7.28 -18.95
N ARG A 205 12.98 6.03 -18.69
CA ARG A 205 14.23 5.36 -19.10
C ARG A 205 14.14 3.86 -18.91
N SER A 206 15.10 3.13 -19.41
CA SER A 206 15.28 1.70 -19.13
C SER A 206 16.68 1.37 -18.63
N PHE A 207 16.82 0.20 -18.03
CA PHE A 207 18.11 -0.41 -17.66
C PHE A 207 17.91 -1.91 -17.55
N GLU A 208 19.01 -2.67 -17.52
CA GLU A 208 18.97 -4.11 -17.36
C GLU A 208 19.73 -4.55 -16.10
N ALA A 209 19.20 -5.55 -15.42
CA ALA A 209 19.88 -6.21 -14.32
C ALA A 209 19.48 -7.69 -14.26
N GLY A 210 20.47 -8.59 -14.10
CA GLY A 210 20.22 -10.01 -13.95
C GLY A 210 19.66 -10.72 -15.19
N GLY A 211 19.63 -10.06 -16.35
CA GLY A 211 18.97 -10.53 -17.57
C GLY A 211 17.52 -10.12 -17.69
N ILE A 212 17.09 -9.16 -16.91
CA ILE A 212 15.75 -8.58 -16.91
C ILE A 212 15.83 -7.14 -17.40
N HIS A 213 14.90 -6.74 -18.25
CA HIS A 213 14.77 -5.37 -18.74
C HIS A 213 13.78 -4.60 -17.85
N PHE A 214 14.23 -3.52 -17.23
CA PHE A 214 13.44 -2.66 -16.35
C PHE A 214 13.11 -1.36 -17.09
N VAL A 215 11.84 -1.00 -17.09
CA VAL A 215 11.32 0.20 -17.74
C VAL A 215 10.75 1.13 -16.68
N VAL A 216 11.27 2.33 -16.56
CA VAL A 216 10.76 3.40 -15.69
C VAL A 216 9.80 4.26 -16.50
N THR A 217 8.58 4.44 -16.00
CA THR A 217 7.55 5.28 -16.62
C THR A 217 7.17 6.44 -15.72
N PRO A 218 6.87 7.63 -16.27
CA PRO A 218 6.50 8.80 -15.50
C PRO A 218 5.00 8.81 -15.18
N MET A 219 4.60 9.68 -14.26
CA MET A 219 3.20 9.99 -13.99
C MET A 219 2.55 10.78 -15.15
N PRO A 220 1.28 10.47 -15.49
CA PRO A 220 0.55 11.22 -16.52
C PRO A 220 0.16 12.64 -16.09
N LEU A 221 0.00 12.87 -14.80
CA LEU A 221 -0.48 14.11 -14.18
C LEU A 221 0.19 14.30 -12.82
N GLY A 222 0.26 15.54 -12.36
CA GLY A 222 0.75 15.88 -11.02
C GLY A 222 0.31 17.27 -10.58
N ASP A 223 0.94 17.78 -9.52
CA ASP A 223 0.64 19.10 -8.98
C ASP A 223 0.89 20.23 -10.01
N HIS A 224 1.84 20.00 -10.92
CA HIS A 224 2.06 20.84 -12.10
C HIS A 224 1.98 20.03 -13.38
N LYS A 225 1.54 20.66 -14.47
CA LYS A 225 1.38 20.01 -15.77
C LYS A 225 2.73 19.57 -16.34
N PRO A 226 2.88 18.31 -16.79
CA PRO A 226 4.08 17.88 -17.52
C PRO A 226 4.16 18.47 -18.92
N SER A 227 5.37 18.53 -19.49
CA SER A 227 5.61 18.93 -20.88
C SER A 227 5.42 17.78 -21.86
N TYR A 228 5.42 16.54 -21.40
CA TYR A 228 5.24 15.32 -22.23
C TYR A 228 3.78 14.85 -22.23
N THR A 229 3.50 13.99 -23.19
CA THR A 229 2.25 13.23 -23.26
C THR A 229 2.55 11.75 -23.02
N MET A 230 1.56 11.00 -22.48
CA MET A 230 1.73 9.55 -22.30
C MET A 230 1.77 8.79 -23.64
N ASP A 231 1.30 9.40 -24.74
CA ASP A 231 1.45 8.81 -26.07
C ASP A 231 2.91 8.85 -26.54
N GLU A 232 3.65 9.93 -26.26
CA GLU A 232 5.10 10.01 -26.53
C GLU A 232 5.87 8.98 -25.71
N VAL A 233 5.51 8.82 -24.42
CA VAL A 233 6.12 7.78 -23.57
C VAL A 233 5.82 6.38 -24.13
N ALA A 234 4.58 6.12 -24.57
CA ALA A 234 4.20 4.84 -25.18
C ALA A 234 4.98 4.54 -26.47
N ASP A 235 5.19 5.55 -27.32
CA ASP A 235 5.99 5.41 -28.53
C ASP A 235 7.45 5.09 -28.21
N TRP A 236 8.05 5.76 -27.20
CA TRP A 236 9.37 5.42 -26.74
C TRP A 236 9.45 3.99 -26.16
N VAL A 237 8.51 3.60 -25.28
CA VAL A 237 8.50 2.23 -24.71
C VAL A 237 8.47 1.19 -25.83
N ARG A 238 7.70 1.42 -26.89
CA ARG A 238 7.64 0.53 -28.04
C ARG A 238 8.98 0.39 -28.75
N ASN A 239 9.65 1.54 -28.98
CA ASN A 239 10.94 1.58 -29.62
C ASN A 239 12.04 0.91 -28.75
N ASP A 240 11.98 1.12 -27.43
CA ASP A 240 12.90 0.51 -26.48
C ASP A 240 12.72 -1.01 -26.40
N LEU A 241 11.46 -1.48 -26.28
CA LEU A 241 11.16 -2.93 -26.28
C LEU A 241 11.47 -3.63 -27.61
N ALA A 242 11.49 -2.92 -28.73
CA ALA A 242 11.94 -3.47 -30.00
C ALA A 242 13.44 -3.74 -30.05
N MET A 243 14.23 -3.11 -29.15
CA MET A 243 15.67 -3.29 -29.05
C MET A 243 16.07 -4.50 -28.21
N ILE A 244 15.20 -5.08 -27.39
CA ILE A 244 15.58 -6.19 -26.51
C ILE A 244 15.34 -7.56 -27.17
N PRO A 245 16.03 -8.62 -26.75
CA PRO A 245 15.79 -9.97 -27.23
C PRO A 245 14.35 -10.43 -26.98
N LYS A 246 13.76 -11.10 -27.97
CA LYS A 246 12.42 -11.69 -27.82
C LYS A 246 12.40 -12.66 -26.63
N GLY A 247 11.41 -12.48 -25.74
CA GLY A 247 11.23 -13.32 -24.57
C GLY A 247 12.01 -12.86 -23.31
N MET A 248 12.88 -11.85 -23.43
CA MET A 248 13.51 -11.23 -22.25
C MET A 248 12.44 -10.75 -21.27
N PRO A 249 12.56 -11.09 -19.97
CA PRO A 249 11.61 -10.60 -18.96
C PRO A 249 11.61 -9.09 -18.87
N VAL A 250 10.42 -8.49 -18.72
CA VAL A 250 10.24 -7.04 -18.60
C VAL A 250 9.47 -6.73 -17.31
N VAL A 251 10.04 -5.83 -16.51
CA VAL A 251 9.44 -5.29 -15.30
C VAL A 251 9.30 -3.78 -15.44
N PHE A 252 8.11 -3.26 -15.17
CA PHE A 252 7.87 -1.82 -15.17
C PHE A 252 7.97 -1.25 -13.75
N PHE A 253 8.57 -0.08 -13.65
CA PHE A 253 8.51 0.81 -12.50
C PHE A 253 7.75 2.06 -12.87
N GLY A 254 6.85 2.49 -12.00
CA GLY A 254 6.13 3.74 -12.13
C GLY A 254 5.49 4.10 -10.81
N HIS A 255 5.07 5.35 -10.65
CA HIS A 255 4.43 5.73 -9.39
C HIS A 255 3.02 5.17 -9.27
N MET A 256 2.30 5.11 -10.38
CA MET A 256 0.91 4.66 -10.45
C MET A 256 0.69 3.74 -11.64
N MET A 257 -0.16 2.74 -11.47
CA MET A 257 -0.65 1.98 -12.61
C MET A 257 -1.47 2.91 -13.53
N THR A 258 -1.14 2.95 -14.80
CA THR A 258 -1.68 3.94 -15.74
C THR A 258 -3.08 3.64 -16.25
N ASN A 259 -3.61 2.45 -16.02
CA ASN A 259 -4.94 2.08 -16.49
C ASN A 259 -5.99 2.14 -15.38
N TRP A 260 -6.59 3.32 -15.20
CA TRP A 260 -7.62 3.56 -14.19
C TRP A 260 -9.02 3.04 -14.57
N ASN A 261 -9.27 2.86 -15.87
CA ASN A 261 -10.60 2.55 -16.38
C ASN A 261 -10.86 1.05 -16.53
N ASP A 262 -9.81 0.23 -16.48
CA ASP A 262 -9.94 -1.21 -16.58
C ASP A 262 -9.77 -1.87 -15.22
N CYS A 263 -10.90 -2.26 -14.66
CA CYS A 263 -10.96 -2.92 -13.36
C CYS A 263 -10.48 -4.37 -13.40
N SER A 264 -10.05 -4.90 -14.55
CA SER A 264 -9.55 -6.26 -14.63
C SER A 264 -8.04 -6.25 -14.87
N MET A 265 -7.26 -6.35 -13.81
CA MET A 265 -5.82 -6.63 -13.90
C MET A 265 -5.51 -7.94 -14.66
N GLU A 266 -6.51 -8.75 -14.95
CA GLU A 266 -6.37 -10.07 -15.54
C GLU A 266 -6.41 -10.07 -17.07
N THR A 267 -7.18 -9.18 -17.68
CA THR A 267 -7.54 -9.28 -19.11
C THR A 267 -7.03 -8.18 -20.01
N SER A 268 -6.77 -6.97 -19.48
CA SER A 268 -6.51 -5.81 -20.32
C SER A 268 -5.03 -5.58 -20.66
N GLY A 269 -4.13 -6.21 -19.91
CA GLY A 269 -2.76 -5.82 -20.00
C GLY A 269 -2.51 -4.39 -19.50
N PHE A 270 -1.25 -4.03 -19.37
CA PHE A 270 -0.82 -2.70 -18.99
C PHE A 270 -0.86 -1.77 -20.21
N THR A 271 -1.51 -0.61 -20.09
CA THR A 271 -1.59 0.37 -21.18
C THR A 271 -0.99 1.70 -20.77
N ILE A 272 -0.31 2.35 -21.70
CA ILE A 272 0.22 3.71 -21.56
C ILE A 272 -0.42 4.60 -22.65
N GLY A 273 -0.92 5.76 -22.24
CA GLY A 273 -1.52 6.73 -23.15
C GLY A 273 -2.87 6.29 -23.71
N ARG A 274 -3.29 6.91 -24.82
CA ARG A 274 -4.55 6.63 -25.51
C ARG A 274 -4.48 5.40 -26.40
N LYS A 275 -3.27 5.03 -26.79
CA LYS A 275 -3.02 3.86 -27.62
C LYS A 275 -2.97 2.64 -26.70
N HIS A 276 -4.03 1.88 -26.66
CA HIS A 276 -4.11 0.66 -25.87
C HIS A 276 -3.08 -0.37 -26.36
N PHE A 277 -1.95 -0.48 -25.62
CA PHE A 277 -1.01 -1.57 -25.79
C PHE A 277 -1.27 -2.67 -24.79
N ASN A 278 -1.52 -3.84 -25.27
CA ASN A 278 -1.44 -5.01 -24.42
C ASN A 278 0.03 -5.41 -24.30
N PHE A 279 0.74 -4.90 -23.29
CA PHE A 279 2.16 -5.19 -23.08
C PHE A 279 2.44 -6.68 -22.89
N SER A 280 1.49 -7.45 -22.37
CA SER A 280 1.63 -8.89 -22.27
C SER A 280 1.70 -9.61 -23.61
N LYS A 281 1.20 -8.96 -24.69
CA LYS A 281 1.30 -9.44 -26.08
C LYS A 281 2.56 -8.93 -26.80
N VAL A 282 3.11 -7.79 -26.36
CA VAL A 282 4.24 -7.14 -27.01
C VAL A 282 5.57 -7.59 -26.42
N CYS A 283 5.62 -7.84 -25.12
CA CYS A 283 6.83 -8.28 -24.41
C CYS A 283 6.52 -9.39 -23.40
N ASN A 284 7.58 -9.98 -22.83
CA ASN A 284 7.46 -10.91 -21.71
C ASN A 284 7.27 -10.14 -20.41
N PHE A 285 6.08 -9.51 -20.23
CA PHE A 285 5.72 -8.72 -19.07
C PHE A 285 5.59 -9.60 -17.82
N THR A 286 6.44 -9.39 -16.82
CA THR A 286 6.51 -10.20 -15.60
C THR A 286 6.23 -9.43 -14.32
N GLY A 287 6.26 -8.11 -14.34
CA GLY A 287 5.95 -7.32 -13.15
C GLY A 287 5.72 -5.84 -13.37
N PHE A 288 4.92 -5.27 -12.47
CA PHE A 288 4.74 -3.84 -12.29
C PHE A 288 4.90 -3.49 -10.80
N VAL A 289 5.85 -2.61 -10.50
CA VAL A 289 6.19 -2.19 -9.14
C VAL A 289 5.90 -0.70 -9.00
N TYR A 290 5.09 -0.31 -7.99
CA TYR A 290 4.52 1.03 -7.93
C TYR A 290 4.29 1.52 -6.49
N GLY A 291 3.84 2.76 -6.33
CA GLY A 291 3.47 3.43 -5.09
C GLY A 291 2.05 4.01 -5.15
N HIS A 292 1.90 5.28 -4.76
CA HIS A 292 0.71 6.13 -4.91
C HIS A 292 -0.50 5.73 -4.05
N THR A 293 -0.78 4.45 -3.90
CA THR A 293 -1.91 3.97 -3.08
C THR A 293 -1.56 3.83 -1.61
N HIS A 294 -0.28 4.02 -1.24
CA HIS A 294 0.22 3.91 0.13
C HIS A 294 -0.11 2.56 0.79
N GLN A 295 -0.12 1.47 0.02
CA GLN A 295 -0.51 0.14 0.46
C GLN A 295 0.65 -0.83 0.41
N ASN A 296 0.66 -1.80 1.31
CA ASN A 296 1.46 -3.01 1.15
C ASN A 296 0.63 -4.04 0.40
N TYR A 297 0.88 -4.16 -0.89
CA TYR A 297 0.09 -5.01 -1.75
C TYR A 297 0.96 -5.89 -2.63
N PHE A 298 0.56 -7.13 -2.74
CA PHE A 298 1.12 -8.08 -3.70
C PHE A 298 -0.03 -8.85 -4.37
N ARG A 299 -0.01 -8.87 -5.67
CA ARG A 299 -0.92 -9.71 -6.46
C ARG A 299 -0.17 -10.38 -7.59
N ARG A 300 -0.47 -11.62 -7.82
CA ARG A 300 0.00 -12.37 -8.98
C ARG A 300 -1.16 -12.70 -9.91
N SER A 301 -1.03 -12.31 -11.18
CA SER A 301 -1.95 -12.70 -12.25
C SER A 301 -1.16 -13.47 -13.30
N GLY A 302 -1.33 -14.77 -13.34
CA GLY A 302 -0.49 -15.66 -14.14
C GLY A 302 0.99 -15.52 -13.78
N LYS A 303 1.83 -15.13 -14.73
CA LYS A 303 3.27 -14.88 -14.51
C LYS A 303 3.58 -13.48 -13.99
N THR A 304 2.65 -12.53 -14.09
CA THR A 304 2.87 -11.12 -13.78
C THR A 304 2.58 -10.84 -12.31
N ALA A 305 3.51 -10.15 -11.64
CA ALA A 305 3.33 -9.65 -10.28
C ALA A 305 3.07 -8.14 -10.27
N PHE A 306 2.13 -7.72 -9.45
CA PHE A 306 1.83 -6.31 -9.16
C PHE A 306 2.21 -6.05 -7.70
N ILE A 307 3.13 -5.10 -7.47
CA ILE A 307 3.73 -4.88 -6.15
C ILE A 307 3.65 -3.39 -5.82
N CYS A 308 2.96 -3.07 -4.72
CA CYS A 308 2.92 -1.74 -4.13
C CYS A 308 3.55 -1.76 -2.74
N SER A 309 4.24 -0.68 -2.38
CA SER A 309 4.75 -0.50 -1.02
C SER A 309 4.13 0.72 -0.37
N SER A 310 3.88 0.64 0.93
CA SER A 310 3.48 1.79 1.74
C SER A 310 4.68 2.71 2.02
N PRO A 311 4.43 3.96 2.46
CA PRO A 311 5.50 4.87 2.87
C PRO A 311 6.49 4.24 3.85
N PRO A 312 7.81 4.46 3.67
CA PRO A 312 8.82 3.72 4.43
C PRO A 312 8.97 4.17 5.90
N ARG A 313 8.39 5.31 6.29
CA ARG A 313 8.63 5.90 7.61
C ARG A 313 7.40 6.23 8.45
N MET A 314 6.21 6.37 7.86
CA MET A 314 5.05 6.90 8.58
C MET A 314 3.77 6.06 8.46
N GLY A 315 3.78 5.02 7.65
CA GLY A 315 2.59 4.24 7.33
C GLY A 315 1.73 4.88 6.22
N GLY A 316 0.87 4.07 5.65
CA GLY A 316 0.01 4.43 4.52
C GLY A 316 -1.33 5.03 4.93
N ILE A 317 -2.02 5.65 3.97
CA ILE A 317 -3.34 6.27 4.15
C ILE A 317 -4.38 5.26 4.65
N GLY A 318 -4.33 4.01 4.18
CA GLY A 318 -5.20 2.91 4.64
C GLY A 318 -4.64 2.17 5.86
N HIS A 319 -3.85 2.83 6.71
CA HIS A 319 -3.20 2.25 7.88
C HIS A 319 -2.20 1.11 7.57
N ALA A 320 -1.76 0.98 6.31
CA ALA A 320 -0.69 0.04 5.99
C ALA A 320 0.57 0.39 6.79
N PRO A 321 1.19 -0.56 7.48
CA PRO A 321 2.41 -0.30 8.24
C PRO A 321 3.52 0.23 7.32
N ALA A 322 4.35 1.13 7.83
CA ALA A 322 5.55 1.58 7.13
C ALA A 322 6.44 0.39 6.76
N THR A 323 6.91 0.33 5.52
CA THR A 323 7.65 -0.83 5.02
C THR A 323 8.92 -0.48 4.26
N LEU A 324 9.88 -1.39 4.38
CA LEU A 324 10.99 -1.58 3.45
C LEU A 324 10.79 -2.95 2.80
N ARG A 325 10.69 -2.98 1.50
CA ARG A 325 10.43 -4.21 0.74
C ARG A 325 11.65 -4.60 -0.07
N THR A 326 12.10 -5.84 0.06
CA THR A 326 13.06 -6.44 -0.87
C THR A 326 12.31 -7.28 -1.88
N VAL A 327 12.52 -7.02 -3.16
CA VAL A 327 11.97 -7.82 -4.27
C VAL A 327 13.10 -8.62 -4.89
N ARG A 328 12.86 -9.90 -5.11
CA ARG A 328 13.76 -10.82 -5.81
C ARG A 328 13.15 -11.22 -7.14
N ALA A 329 13.89 -11.03 -8.19
CA ALA A 329 13.53 -11.45 -9.53
C ALA A 329 14.43 -12.61 -9.94
N ASP A 330 13.87 -13.77 -10.26
CA ASP A 330 14.66 -14.89 -10.80
C ASP A 330 15.07 -14.66 -12.27
N ALA A 331 15.86 -15.54 -12.84
CA ALA A 331 16.33 -15.46 -14.22
C ALA A 331 15.19 -15.46 -15.28
N LYS A 332 13.97 -15.88 -14.90
CA LYS A 332 12.78 -15.85 -15.76
C LYS A 332 11.91 -14.62 -15.50
N GLY A 333 12.37 -13.72 -14.62
CA GLY A 333 11.64 -12.51 -14.23
C GLY A 333 10.49 -12.74 -13.25
N ARG A 334 10.37 -13.91 -12.63
CA ARG A 334 9.39 -14.12 -11.57
C ARG A 334 9.80 -13.29 -10.36
N LEU A 335 8.87 -12.47 -9.88
CA LEU A 335 9.08 -11.61 -8.72
C LEU A 335 8.50 -12.26 -7.47
N ASP A 336 9.29 -12.30 -6.40
CA ASP A 336 8.88 -12.63 -5.04
C ASP A 336 9.37 -11.51 -4.11
N SER A 337 8.78 -11.34 -2.94
CA SER A 337 9.19 -10.26 -2.05
C SER A 337 9.21 -10.64 -0.58
N THR A 338 9.95 -9.86 0.20
CA THR A 338 9.95 -9.89 1.66
C THR A 338 9.78 -8.47 2.20
N ILE A 339 9.11 -8.32 3.35
CA ILE A 339 8.80 -7.03 3.96
C ILE A 339 9.42 -6.94 5.35
N ARG A 340 9.99 -5.77 5.66
CA ARG A 340 10.32 -5.34 7.01
C ARG A 340 9.51 -4.09 7.34
N TYR A 341 8.91 -4.06 8.53
CA TYR A 341 8.03 -2.97 8.94
C TYR A 341 8.83 -1.78 9.50
N GLY A 342 9.18 -0.82 8.63
CA GLY A 342 9.74 0.49 8.99
C GLY A 342 11.14 0.49 9.62
N THR A 343 11.77 -0.67 9.81
CA THR A 343 13.07 -0.80 10.45
C THR A 343 13.92 -1.89 9.79
N SER A 344 15.23 -1.75 9.84
CA SER A 344 16.17 -2.81 9.46
C SER A 344 16.38 -3.83 10.58
N ALA A 345 16.06 -3.48 11.82
CA ALA A 345 16.26 -4.37 12.95
C ALA A 345 15.34 -5.60 12.87
N LYS A 346 15.90 -6.77 13.09
CA LYS A 346 15.11 -7.99 13.23
C LYS A 346 14.35 -7.94 14.56
N LEU A 347 13.06 -8.27 14.50
CA LEU A 347 12.22 -8.33 15.68
C LEU A 347 12.76 -9.41 16.65
N LYS A 348 12.88 -9.05 17.91
CA LYS A 348 13.26 -9.98 18.98
C LYS A 348 11.99 -10.59 19.56
N ILE A 349 11.52 -11.69 18.97
CA ILE A 349 10.27 -12.36 19.35
C ILE A 349 10.48 -13.18 20.63
N ALA A 350 9.54 -13.04 21.56
CA ALA A 350 9.52 -13.77 22.81
C ALA A 350 8.13 -14.38 23.07
N ARG A 351 8.08 -15.51 23.75
CA ARG A 351 6.83 -16.17 24.14
C ARG A 351 6.05 -15.38 25.21
N ALA A 352 6.74 -14.56 26.00
CA ALA A 352 6.19 -13.65 27.02
C ALA A 352 5.26 -14.35 28.05
N GLY A 353 5.54 -15.60 28.40
CA GLY A 353 4.71 -16.35 29.36
C GLY A 353 3.39 -16.88 28.80
N ALA A 354 3.20 -16.91 27.48
CA ALA A 354 2.02 -17.48 26.88
C ALA A 354 1.80 -18.95 27.28
N LYS A 355 0.55 -19.32 27.59
CA LYS A 355 0.12 -20.69 27.84
C LYS A 355 0.47 -21.58 26.65
N TRP A 356 0.15 -21.10 25.44
CA TRP A 356 0.59 -21.69 24.19
C TRP A 356 0.89 -20.61 23.15
N GLU A 357 1.64 -21.00 22.14
CA GLU A 357 2.03 -20.15 21.01
C GLU A 357 2.02 -20.99 19.73
N THR A 358 1.42 -20.45 18.68
CA THR A 358 1.38 -21.10 17.35
C THR A 358 1.77 -20.09 16.30
N GLN A 359 2.77 -20.43 15.49
CA GLN A 359 3.16 -19.62 14.33
C GLN A 359 2.37 -20.06 13.10
N LEU A 360 1.69 -19.09 12.47
CA LEU A 360 0.98 -19.26 11.20
C LEU A 360 1.92 -18.98 10.03
N PRO A 361 1.60 -19.48 8.82
CA PRO A 361 2.39 -19.21 7.61
C PRO A 361 2.40 -17.72 7.23
N GLY A 362 1.26 -17.03 7.41
CA GLY A 362 1.09 -15.62 7.11
C GLY A 362 1.15 -14.73 8.34
N LYS A 363 1.33 -13.44 8.12
CA LYS A 363 1.32 -12.41 9.16
C LYS A 363 -0.13 -12.11 9.57
N VAL A 364 -0.35 -11.66 10.83
CA VAL A 364 -1.67 -11.17 11.24
C VAL A 364 -1.58 -9.65 11.38
N LEU A 365 -2.28 -8.94 10.51
CA LEU A 365 -2.30 -7.48 10.55
C LEU A 365 -3.55 -6.97 11.26
N PHE A 366 -4.65 -6.76 10.59
CA PHE A 366 -5.84 -6.15 11.20
C PHE A 366 -6.98 -7.15 11.46
N CYS A 367 -6.77 -8.43 11.20
CA CYS A 367 -7.76 -9.46 11.44
C CYS A 367 -7.79 -9.86 12.91
N THR A 368 -8.72 -9.26 13.66
CA THR A 368 -8.97 -9.63 15.07
C THR A 368 -9.34 -11.11 15.19
N PRO A 369 -8.72 -11.88 16.08
CA PRO A 369 -9.14 -13.25 16.37
C PRO A 369 -10.60 -13.32 16.81
N ILE A 370 -11.33 -14.34 16.39
CA ILE A 370 -12.65 -14.68 16.91
C ILE A 370 -12.51 -15.94 17.76
N VAL A 371 -12.97 -15.90 19.01
CA VAL A 371 -13.05 -17.08 19.85
C VAL A 371 -14.52 -17.51 19.95
N LYS A 372 -14.80 -18.75 19.56
CA LYS A 372 -16.15 -19.29 19.54
C LYS A 372 -16.14 -20.79 19.74
N ASP A 373 -16.92 -21.28 20.71
CA ASP A 373 -17.09 -22.71 20.98
C ASP A 373 -15.73 -23.47 21.13
N GLY A 374 -14.77 -22.87 21.85
CA GLY A 374 -13.44 -23.45 22.10
C GLY A 374 -12.48 -23.38 20.90
N ILE A 375 -12.82 -22.65 19.85
CA ILE A 375 -11.97 -22.48 18.66
C ILE A 375 -11.59 -21.00 18.47
N VAL A 376 -10.32 -20.76 18.14
CA VAL A 376 -9.78 -19.45 17.77
C VAL A 376 -9.65 -19.39 16.25
N TYR A 377 -10.35 -18.46 15.62
CA TYR A 377 -10.27 -18.23 14.17
C TYR A 377 -9.44 -16.98 13.88
N VAL A 378 -8.46 -17.09 12.96
CA VAL A 378 -7.53 -16.00 12.61
C VAL A 378 -7.37 -15.93 11.10
N GLY A 379 -7.48 -14.72 10.56
CA GLY A 379 -7.14 -14.44 9.15
C GLY A 379 -5.68 -14.00 9.02
N THR A 380 -5.02 -14.42 7.96
CA THR A 380 -3.63 -14.08 7.67
C THR A 380 -3.48 -13.22 6.42
N SER A 381 -2.46 -12.38 6.44
CA SER A 381 -2.07 -11.48 5.37
C SER A 381 -0.91 -12.04 4.57
N ASP A 382 -0.88 -11.75 3.28
CA ASP A 382 0.18 -12.16 2.35
C ASP A 382 0.67 -10.98 1.49
N ASP A 383 1.12 -9.93 2.14
CA ASP A 383 1.65 -8.75 1.46
C ASP A 383 2.97 -9.03 0.71
N GLU A 384 3.52 -10.23 0.87
CA GLU A 384 4.79 -10.67 0.28
C GLU A 384 4.59 -11.54 -0.98
N GLY A 385 3.38 -12.07 -1.19
CA GLY A 385 3.06 -12.89 -2.37
C GLY A 385 3.56 -14.33 -2.27
N CYS A 386 3.65 -14.86 -1.05
CA CYS A 386 4.13 -16.21 -0.77
C CYS A 386 3.01 -17.28 -0.80
N GLY A 387 1.73 -16.87 -0.94
CA GLY A 387 0.57 -17.77 -0.87
C GLY A 387 0.12 -18.07 0.56
N ASN A 388 0.41 -17.18 1.51
CA ASN A 388 0.17 -17.37 2.94
C ASN A 388 -1.14 -16.71 3.44
N ALA A 389 -1.93 -16.11 2.54
CA ALA A 389 -3.23 -15.56 2.87
C ALA A 389 -4.23 -16.68 3.15
N GLY A 390 -4.98 -16.56 4.24
CA GLY A 390 -5.95 -17.60 4.58
C GLY A 390 -6.69 -17.36 5.87
N VAL A 391 -7.51 -18.32 6.24
CA VAL A 391 -8.20 -18.40 7.52
C VAL A 391 -7.80 -19.70 8.21
N THR A 392 -7.38 -19.60 9.46
CA THR A 392 -6.95 -20.74 10.28
C THR A 392 -7.80 -20.83 11.55
N ALA A 393 -8.24 -22.03 11.88
CA ALA A 393 -8.90 -22.38 13.14
C ALA A 393 -7.92 -23.14 14.03
N LEU A 394 -7.82 -22.71 15.29
CA LEU A 394 -6.98 -23.33 16.31
C LEU A 394 -7.84 -23.74 17.51
N ASP A 395 -7.51 -24.83 18.14
CA ASP A 395 -8.07 -25.22 19.42
C ASP A 395 -7.66 -24.21 20.51
N ALA A 396 -8.61 -23.60 21.19
CA ALA A 396 -8.36 -22.52 22.15
C ALA A 396 -7.59 -22.99 23.39
N ALA A 397 -7.69 -24.26 23.76
CA ALA A 397 -7.01 -24.80 24.94
C ALA A 397 -5.53 -25.11 24.69
N SER A 398 -5.19 -25.57 23.48
CA SER A 398 -3.86 -26.09 23.14
C SER A 398 -3.10 -25.31 22.07
N GLY A 399 -3.79 -24.47 21.28
CA GLY A 399 -3.22 -23.79 20.12
C GLY A 399 -2.98 -24.67 18.90
N LYS A 400 -3.41 -25.93 18.93
CA LYS A 400 -3.25 -26.83 17.78
C LYS A 400 -4.14 -26.39 16.63
N ILE A 401 -3.60 -26.40 15.40
CA ILE A 401 -4.37 -26.09 14.19
C ILE A 401 -5.39 -27.21 13.96
N VAL A 402 -6.68 -26.84 13.92
CA VAL A 402 -7.80 -27.74 13.59
C VAL A 402 -7.98 -27.82 12.09
N TRP A 403 -8.01 -26.66 11.41
CA TRP A 403 -7.99 -26.56 9.96
C TRP A 403 -7.39 -25.22 9.52
N SER A 404 -6.92 -25.16 8.27
CA SER A 404 -6.46 -23.94 7.60
C SER A 404 -6.92 -23.96 6.16
N LYS A 405 -7.45 -22.83 5.67
CA LYS A 405 -7.97 -22.67 4.30
C LYS A 405 -7.38 -21.42 3.65
N PRO A 406 -6.91 -21.54 2.40
CA PRO A 406 -6.35 -20.39 1.70
C PRO A 406 -7.44 -19.39 1.30
N MET A 407 -7.04 -18.12 1.21
CA MET A 407 -7.77 -17.03 0.56
C MET A 407 -6.95 -16.55 -0.64
N GLU A 408 -7.60 -15.89 -1.57
CA GLU A 408 -6.96 -15.42 -2.80
C GLU A 408 -6.02 -14.24 -2.58
N ASN A 409 -6.26 -13.46 -1.51
CA ASN A 409 -5.38 -12.37 -1.05
C ASN A 409 -5.51 -12.17 0.46
N SER A 410 -4.73 -11.25 1.02
CA SER A 410 -4.63 -10.94 2.44
C SER A 410 -5.98 -10.72 3.12
N VAL A 411 -6.19 -11.33 4.28
CA VAL A 411 -7.35 -11.10 5.15
C VAL A 411 -6.96 -10.07 6.20
N ASN A 412 -7.13 -8.79 5.86
CA ASN A 412 -6.80 -7.66 6.74
C ASN A 412 -8.01 -7.10 7.49
N ASN A 413 -9.19 -7.66 7.28
CA ASN A 413 -10.41 -7.23 7.96
C ASN A 413 -10.75 -8.13 9.12
N LYS A 414 -11.53 -7.58 10.06
CA LYS A 414 -12.20 -8.39 11.07
C LYS A 414 -13.16 -9.34 10.38
N MET A 415 -13.07 -10.62 10.72
CA MET A 415 -14.06 -11.60 10.32
C MET A 415 -15.34 -11.42 11.15
N VAL A 416 -16.45 -11.99 10.68
CA VAL A 416 -17.72 -12.00 11.42
C VAL A 416 -18.25 -13.42 11.53
N PHE A 417 -18.91 -13.71 12.65
CA PHE A 417 -19.57 -14.97 12.88
C PHE A 417 -21.10 -14.74 12.92
N VAL A 418 -21.83 -15.24 11.93
CA VAL A 418 -23.25 -15.00 11.77
C VAL A 418 -23.95 -16.18 11.11
N LYS A 419 -25.18 -16.52 11.59
CA LYS A 419 -25.96 -17.66 11.09
C LYS A 419 -25.18 -18.99 11.05
N GLY A 420 -24.29 -19.23 12.03
CA GLY A 420 -23.48 -20.45 12.12
C GLY A 420 -22.32 -20.52 11.14
N LEU A 421 -22.00 -19.45 10.42
CA LEU A 421 -20.89 -19.38 9.47
C LEU A 421 -19.85 -18.36 9.92
N LEU A 422 -18.59 -18.67 9.68
CA LEU A 422 -17.46 -17.74 9.78
C LEU A 422 -17.27 -17.07 8.43
N ILE A 423 -17.32 -15.75 8.38
CA ILE A 423 -17.24 -14.99 7.13
C ILE A 423 -16.01 -14.11 7.16
N ALA A 424 -15.17 -14.25 6.14
CA ALA A 424 -13.96 -13.48 5.92
C ALA A 424 -14.01 -12.72 4.59
N GLN A 425 -13.34 -11.58 4.53
CA GLN A 425 -13.16 -10.76 3.33
C GLN A 425 -11.68 -10.52 3.10
N ASP A 426 -11.22 -10.67 1.85
CA ASP A 426 -9.87 -10.28 1.48
C ASP A 426 -9.78 -8.79 1.09
N ILE A 427 -8.55 -8.29 0.96
CA ILE A 427 -8.30 -6.88 0.62
C ILE A 427 -8.78 -6.48 -0.78
N GLU A 428 -9.10 -7.41 -1.65
CA GLU A 428 -9.70 -7.17 -2.95
C GLU A 428 -11.23 -7.20 -2.92
N GLY A 429 -11.81 -7.42 -1.71
CA GLY A 429 -13.24 -7.39 -1.48
C GLY A 429 -13.97 -8.73 -1.72
N ARG A 430 -13.23 -9.82 -2.00
CA ARG A 430 -13.86 -11.16 -2.11
C ARG A 430 -14.28 -11.63 -0.74
N VAL A 431 -15.49 -12.19 -0.65
CA VAL A 431 -16.05 -12.71 0.60
C VAL A 431 -16.17 -14.24 0.51
N ARG A 432 -15.76 -14.91 1.58
CA ARG A 432 -15.88 -16.36 1.74
C ARG A 432 -16.55 -16.67 3.06
N ALA A 433 -17.57 -17.50 3.03
CA ALA A 433 -18.21 -18.04 4.24
C ALA A 433 -17.74 -19.49 4.45
N PHE A 434 -17.24 -19.75 5.63
CA PHE A 434 -16.69 -21.04 6.00
C PHE A 434 -17.60 -21.74 7.01
N ARG A 435 -17.76 -23.07 6.88
CA ARG A 435 -18.30 -23.90 7.95
C ARG A 435 -17.26 -23.97 9.09
N PRO A 436 -17.63 -23.67 10.33
CA PRO A 436 -16.67 -23.68 11.44
C PRO A 436 -16.02 -25.04 11.71
N SER A 437 -16.75 -26.12 11.45
CA SER A 437 -16.32 -27.50 11.77
C SER A 437 -15.12 -27.99 10.95
N ASP A 438 -15.03 -27.62 9.67
CA ASP A 438 -14.06 -28.18 8.72
C ASP A 438 -13.43 -27.13 7.79
N GLY A 439 -13.87 -25.87 7.91
CA GLY A 439 -13.43 -24.78 7.05
C GLY A 439 -13.86 -24.91 5.59
N ALA A 440 -14.84 -25.77 5.28
CA ALA A 440 -15.35 -25.85 3.91
C ALA A 440 -16.13 -24.59 3.55
N VAL A 441 -15.93 -24.08 2.32
CA VAL A 441 -16.62 -22.89 1.83
C VAL A 441 -18.09 -23.23 1.57
N ALA A 442 -18.99 -22.57 2.30
CA ALA A 442 -20.43 -22.68 2.14
C ALA A 442 -20.92 -21.85 0.96
N TRP A 443 -20.43 -20.63 0.82
CA TRP A 443 -20.70 -19.74 -0.30
C TRP A 443 -19.55 -18.73 -0.50
N LYS A 444 -19.56 -18.09 -1.67
CA LYS A 444 -18.59 -17.06 -2.05
C LYS A 444 -19.25 -15.89 -2.77
N TYR A 445 -18.66 -14.71 -2.61
CA TYR A 445 -19.00 -13.51 -3.35
C TYR A 445 -17.72 -12.92 -3.92
N ASP A 446 -17.68 -12.71 -5.23
CA ASP A 446 -16.55 -12.15 -5.97
C ASP A 446 -16.97 -10.83 -6.61
N PRO A 447 -16.54 -9.68 -6.06
CA PRO A 447 -16.81 -8.39 -6.67
C PRO A 447 -15.89 -8.17 -7.87
N ARG A 448 -16.21 -7.19 -8.72
CA ARG A 448 -15.25 -6.68 -9.69
C ARG A 448 -14.13 -5.95 -8.94
N ILE A 449 -12.90 -6.43 -9.08
CA ILE A 449 -11.73 -5.87 -8.40
C ILE A 449 -11.30 -4.59 -9.11
N HIS A 450 -11.06 -3.53 -8.35
CA HIS A 450 -10.52 -2.27 -8.85
C HIS A 450 -9.16 -1.99 -8.20
N PRO A 451 -8.13 -1.57 -8.95
CA PRO A 451 -6.78 -1.37 -8.42
C PRO A 451 -6.67 -0.36 -7.27
N TRP A 452 -7.60 0.57 -7.18
CA TRP A 452 -7.68 1.60 -6.13
C TRP A 452 -8.39 1.17 -4.85
N GLN A 453 -8.95 -0.03 -4.84
CA GLN A 453 -9.85 -0.47 -3.79
C GLN A 453 -9.19 -1.42 -2.79
N ILE A 454 -7.86 -1.41 -2.75
CA ILE A 454 -7.05 -2.22 -1.87
C ILE A 454 -6.83 -1.44 -0.58
N LEU A 455 -7.92 -1.13 0.11
CA LEU A 455 -7.89 -0.52 1.44
C LEU A 455 -8.42 -1.53 2.46
N LEU A 456 -8.34 -1.17 3.74
CA LEU A 456 -9.09 -1.87 4.78
C LEU A 456 -10.57 -1.80 4.41
N ASN A 457 -11.11 -2.88 3.91
CA ASN A 457 -12.53 -2.96 3.56
C ASN A 457 -13.33 -3.28 4.81
N GLY A 458 -14.35 -2.46 5.12
CA GLY A 458 -15.21 -2.73 6.26
C GLY A 458 -16.03 -4.00 6.06
N LEU A 459 -15.87 -5.00 6.93
CA LEU A 459 -16.76 -6.14 7.06
C LEU A 459 -17.51 -6.04 8.38
N ALA A 460 -18.82 -6.05 8.31
CA ALA A 460 -19.70 -6.00 9.48
C ALA A 460 -20.88 -6.96 9.31
N ALA A 461 -21.55 -7.32 10.39
CA ALA A 461 -22.74 -8.16 10.32
C ALA A 461 -23.82 -7.66 11.29
N ASP A 462 -25.06 -7.85 10.91
CA ASP A 462 -26.21 -7.74 11.79
C ASP A 462 -26.77 -9.15 12.07
N PRO A 463 -26.51 -9.73 13.24
CA PRO A 463 -27.01 -11.04 13.60
C PRO A 463 -28.54 -11.15 13.61
N ALA A 464 -29.24 -10.06 13.87
CA ALA A 464 -30.70 -10.03 13.95
C ALA A 464 -31.32 -10.21 12.56
N SER A 465 -30.92 -9.45 11.58
CA SER A 465 -31.37 -9.60 10.19
C SER A 465 -30.67 -10.75 9.44
N GLY A 466 -29.50 -11.17 9.90
CA GLY A 466 -28.67 -12.16 9.19
C GLY A 466 -27.96 -11.57 7.96
N LEU A 467 -27.79 -10.25 7.90
CA LEU A 467 -27.07 -9.59 6.82
C LEU A 467 -25.59 -9.40 7.16
N VAL A 468 -24.77 -9.55 6.14
CA VAL A 468 -23.34 -9.21 6.15
C VAL A 468 -23.14 -8.04 5.22
N PHE A 469 -22.42 -7.03 5.70
CA PHE A 469 -22.08 -5.84 4.95
C PHE A 469 -20.60 -5.89 4.61
N ALA A 470 -20.28 -5.87 3.32
CA ALA A 470 -18.92 -5.93 2.81
C ALA A 470 -18.60 -4.65 2.03
N GLY A 471 -17.62 -3.91 2.50
CA GLY A 471 -17.08 -2.74 1.80
C GLY A 471 -16.12 -3.19 0.70
N ASN A 472 -16.16 -2.51 -0.44
CA ASN A 472 -15.20 -2.71 -1.53
C ASN A 472 -14.98 -1.38 -2.24
N GLY A 473 -14.01 -0.63 -1.79
CA GLY A 473 -13.71 0.70 -2.30
C GLY A 473 -14.89 1.66 -2.16
N HIS A 474 -15.43 2.14 -3.28
CA HIS A 474 -16.57 3.08 -3.27
C HIS A 474 -17.92 2.43 -2.99
N ARG A 475 -17.96 1.14 -2.75
CA ARG A 475 -19.19 0.35 -2.75
C ARG A 475 -19.34 -0.40 -1.46
N MET A 476 -20.59 -0.52 -1.03
CA MET A 476 -20.97 -1.46 -0.01
C MET A 476 -22.01 -2.44 -0.58
N VAL A 477 -21.94 -3.68 -0.16
CA VAL A 477 -22.90 -4.71 -0.51
C VAL A 477 -23.42 -5.34 0.76
N ALA A 478 -24.74 -5.56 0.82
CA ALA A 478 -25.35 -6.42 1.83
C ALA A 478 -25.60 -7.81 1.24
N ILE A 479 -25.18 -8.82 1.96
CA ILE A 479 -25.23 -10.22 1.56
C ILE A 479 -26.03 -10.97 2.63
N ASP A 480 -26.98 -11.81 2.24
CA ASP A 480 -27.62 -12.75 3.14
C ASP A 480 -26.59 -13.80 3.60
N ALA A 481 -26.34 -13.84 4.90
CA ALA A 481 -25.29 -14.65 5.48
C ALA A 481 -25.48 -16.15 5.28
N SER A 482 -26.71 -16.63 5.12
CA SER A 482 -27.02 -18.05 4.98
C SER A 482 -26.80 -18.53 3.54
N SER A 483 -27.12 -17.69 2.55
CA SER A 483 -27.14 -18.08 1.13
C SER A 483 -26.03 -17.47 0.28
N GLY A 484 -25.37 -16.41 0.74
CA GLY A 484 -24.42 -15.63 -0.06
C GLY A 484 -25.05 -14.75 -1.14
N LYS A 485 -26.38 -14.66 -1.17
CA LYS A 485 -27.10 -13.82 -2.15
C LYS A 485 -27.02 -12.35 -1.76
N VAL A 486 -26.74 -11.52 -2.77
CA VAL A 486 -26.75 -10.07 -2.60
C VAL A 486 -28.19 -9.60 -2.40
N VAL A 487 -28.43 -8.88 -1.30
CA VAL A 487 -29.72 -8.28 -0.96
C VAL A 487 -29.81 -6.87 -1.56
N TRP A 488 -28.77 -6.07 -1.39
CA TRP A 488 -28.66 -4.77 -2.02
C TRP A 488 -27.18 -4.40 -2.28
N LYS A 489 -26.97 -3.46 -3.19
CA LYS A 489 -25.66 -2.87 -3.47
C LYS A 489 -25.79 -1.37 -3.49
N ASP A 490 -24.86 -0.69 -2.84
CA ASP A 490 -24.58 0.72 -3.12
C ASP A 490 -23.60 0.78 -4.28
N ASP A 491 -23.95 1.47 -5.35
CA ASP A 491 -23.14 1.59 -6.56
C ASP A 491 -22.04 2.66 -6.45
N GLY A 492 -21.96 3.34 -5.30
CA GLY A 492 -20.97 4.39 -5.03
C GLY A 492 -21.19 5.67 -5.82
N ALA A 493 -22.30 5.79 -6.58
CA ALA A 493 -22.59 6.93 -7.43
C ALA A 493 -22.74 8.26 -6.69
N ARG A 494 -22.91 8.20 -5.37
CA ARG A 494 -23.25 9.35 -4.52
C ARG A 494 -22.06 10.18 -4.07
N VAL A 495 -20.86 9.63 -4.15
CA VAL A 495 -19.65 10.33 -3.72
C VAL A 495 -18.56 10.17 -4.76
N ARG A 496 -18.23 11.26 -5.43
CA ARG A 496 -17.25 11.26 -6.51
C ARG A 496 -15.85 10.91 -6.02
N GLY A 497 -15.33 9.77 -6.49
CA GLY A 497 -13.91 9.59 -6.72
C GLY A 497 -13.06 9.11 -5.56
N GLU A 498 -13.61 8.67 -4.41
CA GLU A 498 -12.77 8.20 -3.31
C GLU A 498 -13.24 6.88 -2.69
N PRO A 499 -12.31 6.03 -2.24
CA PRO A 499 -12.64 4.77 -1.60
C PRO A 499 -13.49 5.01 -0.34
N CYS A 500 -14.51 4.22 -0.14
CA CYS A 500 -15.38 4.28 1.00
C CYS A 500 -15.39 2.96 1.75
N ALA A 501 -16.00 2.97 2.96
CA ALA A 501 -16.19 1.82 3.81
C ALA A 501 -14.87 1.18 4.29
N ASP A 502 -13.91 2.01 4.73
CA ASP A 502 -12.74 1.52 5.45
C ASP A 502 -13.17 0.80 6.73
N THR A 503 -14.27 1.26 7.34
CA THR A 503 -14.88 0.62 8.52
C THR A 503 -16.39 0.81 8.51
N ALA A 504 -17.10 -0.15 9.11
CA ALA A 504 -18.53 -0.11 9.23
C ALA A 504 -18.98 -0.50 10.66
N GLY A 505 -19.81 0.35 11.26
CA GLY A 505 -20.55 0.05 12.48
C GLY A 505 -22.00 -0.29 12.15
N VAL A 506 -22.53 -1.34 12.76
CA VAL A 506 -23.93 -1.77 12.58
C VAL A 506 -24.66 -1.72 13.91
N GLY A 507 -25.87 -1.21 13.91
CA GLY A 507 -26.74 -1.15 15.08
C GLY A 507 -28.02 -0.40 14.78
N GLU A 508 -29.06 -0.67 15.55
CA GLU A 508 -30.35 0.03 15.52
C GLU A 508 -30.94 0.18 14.11
N GLY A 509 -30.83 -0.87 13.28
CA GLY A 509 -31.32 -0.88 11.91
C GLY A 509 -30.52 -0.05 10.92
N CYS A 510 -29.39 0.50 11.34
CA CYS A 510 -28.51 1.33 10.52
C CYS A 510 -27.15 0.66 10.30
N ILE A 511 -26.52 0.98 9.17
CA ILE A 511 -25.10 0.81 8.96
C ILE A 511 -24.45 2.17 8.79
N VAL A 512 -23.44 2.45 9.62
CA VAL A 512 -22.65 3.68 9.56
C VAL A 512 -21.26 3.31 9.07
N SER A 513 -20.90 3.82 7.91
CA SER A 513 -19.57 3.62 7.31
C SER A 513 -18.78 4.92 7.31
N SER A 514 -17.51 4.85 7.62
CA SER A 514 -16.60 5.97 7.42
C SER A 514 -15.82 5.80 6.12
N ARG A 515 -15.50 6.93 5.52
CA ARG A 515 -14.57 7.03 4.41
C ARG A 515 -13.33 7.76 4.91
N ASN A 516 -12.20 7.14 4.72
CA ASN A 516 -10.92 7.76 5.06
C ASN A 516 -10.84 9.14 4.41
N TRP A 517 -10.58 10.15 5.19
CA TRP A 517 -10.38 11.56 4.86
C TRP A 517 -11.58 12.51 4.96
N ASP A 518 -12.78 12.21 4.50
CA ASP A 518 -13.76 13.30 4.36
C ASP A 518 -15.23 12.94 4.60
N GLY A 519 -15.56 11.68 4.89
CA GLY A 519 -16.98 11.36 4.93
C GLY A 519 -17.40 10.28 5.92
N MET A 520 -18.64 10.40 6.36
CA MET A 520 -19.39 9.39 7.08
C MET A 520 -20.79 9.27 6.46
N PHE A 521 -21.26 8.04 6.32
CA PHE A 521 -22.53 7.71 5.68
C PHE A 521 -23.35 6.82 6.60
N CYS A 522 -24.63 7.12 6.72
CA CYS A 522 -25.59 6.26 7.40
C CYS A 522 -26.60 5.74 6.38
N ASN A 523 -26.71 4.43 6.27
CA ASN A 523 -27.66 3.76 5.41
C ASN A 523 -28.61 2.90 6.26
N ASP A 524 -29.84 2.78 5.83
CA ASP A 524 -30.75 1.75 6.35
C ASP A 524 -30.15 0.38 6.07
N ALA A 525 -29.93 -0.42 7.10
CA ALA A 525 -29.21 -1.68 7.00
C ALA A 525 -29.93 -2.72 6.12
N ARG A 526 -31.25 -2.69 6.08
CA ARG A 526 -32.10 -3.65 5.36
C ARG A 526 -32.21 -3.33 3.88
N THR A 527 -32.30 -2.04 3.53
CA THR A 527 -32.60 -1.59 2.16
C THR A 527 -31.42 -0.97 1.45
N GLY A 528 -30.37 -0.60 2.17
CA GLY A 528 -29.23 0.15 1.64
C GLY A 528 -29.54 1.62 1.36
N LYS A 529 -30.76 2.10 1.64
CA LYS A 529 -31.15 3.49 1.40
C LYS A 529 -30.30 4.44 2.25
N LEU A 530 -29.68 5.43 1.59
CA LEU A 530 -28.97 6.50 2.30
C LEU A 530 -29.95 7.31 3.14
N LEU A 531 -29.69 7.39 4.43
CA LEU A 531 -30.46 8.20 5.38
C LEU A 531 -29.86 9.60 5.48
N TRP A 532 -28.55 9.69 5.66
CA TRP A 532 -27.81 10.93 5.66
C TRP A 532 -26.31 10.69 5.35
N SER A 533 -25.61 11.76 4.99
CA SER A 533 -24.16 11.77 4.87
C SER A 533 -23.57 13.07 5.41
N VAL A 534 -22.40 12.97 6.02
CA VAL A 534 -21.58 14.11 6.43
C VAL A 534 -20.29 14.05 5.63
N ILE A 535 -20.04 15.11 4.84
CA ILE A 535 -18.81 15.28 4.09
C ILE A 535 -18.13 16.54 4.60
N ASP A 536 -17.02 16.35 5.28
CA ASP A 536 -16.26 17.43 5.88
C ASP A 536 -14.77 17.22 5.65
N GLN A 537 -14.18 17.95 4.70
CA GLN A 537 -12.76 17.86 4.36
C GLN A 537 -11.83 18.37 5.47
N THR A 538 -12.37 19.06 6.47
CA THR A 538 -11.60 19.52 7.64
C THR A 538 -11.53 18.45 8.72
N ARG A 539 -12.50 17.53 8.75
CA ARG A 539 -12.56 16.37 9.65
C ARG A 539 -12.22 15.12 8.85
N ARG A 540 -11.07 14.57 9.14
CA ARG A 540 -10.67 13.29 8.59
C ARG A 540 -11.23 12.20 9.47
N PHE A 541 -11.97 11.26 8.89
CA PHE A 541 -12.43 10.05 9.56
C PHE A 541 -11.47 8.91 9.21
N PRO A 542 -10.45 8.63 10.06
CA PRO A 542 -9.53 7.53 9.84
C PRO A 542 -10.25 6.18 9.99
N GLY A 543 -9.55 5.09 9.83
CA GLY A 543 -10.08 3.72 9.92
C GLY A 543 -10.70 3.31 11.28
N ALA A 544 -11.04 4.25 12.15
CA ALA A 544 -11.73 3.98 13.41
C ALA A 544 -13.18 3.57 13.16
N THR A 545 -13.59 2.42 13.74
CA THR A 545 -14.94 1.88 13.55
C THR A 545 -15.95 2.70 14.36
N PRO A 546 -17.03 3.25 13.77
CA PRO A 546 -18.08 3.91 14.51
C PRO A 546 -18.82 2.92 15.44
N LEU A 547 -19.15 3.35 16.65
CA LEU A 547 -20.00 2.59 17.58
C LEU A 547 -21.41 3.21 17.59
N ILE A 548 -22.43 2.40 17.32
CA ILE A 548 -23.84 2.79 17.41
C ILE A 548 -24.39 2.27 18.73
N ALA A 549 -24.91 3.15 19.56
CA ALA A 549 -25.56 2.81 20.82
C ALA A 549 -26.47 3.94 21.29
N ASP A 550 -27.65 3.62 21.83
CA ASP A 550 -28.59 4.53 22.45
C ASP A 550 -29.00 5.72 21.56
N GLY A 551 -29.29 5.45 20.28
CA GLY A 551 -29.67 6.48 19.29
C GLY A 551 -28.51 7.41 18.88
N ARG A 552 -27.29 7.05 19.21
CA ARG A 552 -26.08 7.86 18.98
C ARG A 552 -24.99 7.08 18.24
N ILE A 553 -24.12 7.83 17.60
CA ILE A 553 -22.89 7.31 17.01
C ILE A 553 -21.71 7.92 17.77
N HIS A 554 -20.88 7.06 18.35
CA HIS A 554 -19.60 7.45 18.92
C HIS A 554 -18.54 7.27 17.86
N ALA A 555 -18.08 8.37 17.29
CA ALA A 555 -17.12 8.38 16.19
C ALA A 555 -15.81 9.06 16.58
N LEU A 556 -14.75 8.69 15.90
CA LEU A 556 -13.42 9.25 16.08
C LEU A 556 -12.97 9.89 14.76
N ALA A 557 -12.84 11.21 14.75
CA ALA A 557 -12.17 11.95 13.70
C ALA A 557 -10.65 12.04 14.01
N ALA A 558 -9.84 12.44 13.06
CA ALA A 558 -8.37 12.43 13.21
C ALA A 558 -7.83 13.13 14.48
N THR A 559 -8.54 14.13 14.98
CA THR A 559 -8.15 14.91 16.17
C THR A 559 -9.24 15.03 17.23
N SER A 560 -10.40 14.42 17.04
CA SER A 560 -11.56 14.61 17.89
C SER A 560 -12.37 13.34 18.11
N TYR A 561 -12.96 13.22 19.31
CA TYR A 561 -14.09 12.36 19.59
C TYR A 561 -15.38 13.12 19.26
N LEU A 562 -16.34 12.45 18.62
CA LEU A 562 -17.63 12.97 18.20
C LEU A 562 -18.77 12.09 18.74
N GLU A 563 -19.78 12.73 19.28
CA GLU A 563 -21.07 12.13 19.55
C GLU A 563 -22.08 12.70 18.55
N ILE A 564 -22.65 11.84 17.73
CA ILE A 564 -23.47 12.21 16.58
C ILE A 564 -24.85 11.59 16.76
N ASP A 565 -25.91 12.35 16.48
CA ASP A 565 -27.30 11.87 16.50
C ASP A 565 -27.49 10.87 15.32
N LEU A 566 -27.95 9.66 15.65
CA LEU A 566 -28.08 8.58 14.65
C LEU A 566 -29.10 8.91 13.55
N LYS A 567 -30.17 9.61 13.89
CA LYS A 567 -31.27 9.90 12.94
C LYS A 567 -30.90 11.03 11.98
N SER A 568 -30.23 12.07 12.47
CA SER A 568 -29.98 13.29 11.70
C SER A 568 -28.54 13.45 11.19
N GLY A 569 -27.60 12.71 11.72
CA GLY A 569 -26.17 12.88 11.42
C GLY A 569 -25.54 14.15 12.00
N LYS A 570 -26.28 14.88 12.87
CA LYS A 570 -25.78 16.11 13.49
C LYS A 570 -24.88 15.81 14.68
N THR A 571 -23.74 16.50 14.76
CA THR A 571 -22.84 16.42 15.92
C THR A 571 -23.56 17.03 17.15
N ILE A 572 -23.67 16.25 18.22
CA ILE A 572 -24.23 16.65 19.51
C ILE A 572 -23.13 17.22 20.40
N ARG A 573 -22.04 16.50 20.53
CA ARG A 573 -20.86 16.90 21.32
C ARG A 573 -19.57 16.57 20.56
N GLU A 574 -18.54 17.37 20.77
CA GLU A 574 -17.20 17.17 20.22
C GLU A 574 -16.15 17.49 21.28
N LYS A 575 -15.08 16.69 21.31
CA LYS A 575 -13.91 16.92 22.15
C LYS A 575 -12.63 16.66 21.38
N LYS A 576 -11.72 17.64 21.36
CA LYS A 576 -10.36 17.42 20.85
C LYS A 576 -9.64 16.41 21.72
N VAL A 577 -8.98 15.46 21.08
CA VAL A 577 -8.29 14.35 21.73
C VAL A 577 -6.78 14.58 21.72
N PRO A 578 -6.10 14.49 22.86
CA PRO A 578 -4.65 14.57 22.90
C PRO A 578 -4.03 13.37 22.17
N GLY A 579 -3.02 13.63 21.34
CA GLY A 579 -2.28 12.59 20.63
C GLY A 579 -2.84 12.17 19.27
N GLY A 580 -4.03 12.63 18.91
CA GLY A 580 -4.69 12.32 17.63
C GLY A 580 -5.22 10.88 17.52
N VAL A 581 -6.16 10.66 16.62
CA VAL A 581 -6.88 9.38 16.45
C VAL A 581 -6.84 8.92 14.99
N GLN A 582 -5.66 8.90 14.38
CA GLN A 582 -5.46 8.31 13.05
C GLN A 582 -5.09 6.83 13.18
N VAL A 583 -6.01 6.03 13.76
CA VAL A 583 -5.80 4.61 14.09
C VAL A 583 -7.09 3.82 13.88
N THR A 584 -6.98 2.49 13.86
CA THR A 584 -8.07 1.56 13.58
C THR A 584 -8.93 1.19 14.80
N THR A 585 -8.84 1.93 15.87
CA THR A 585 -9.54 1.72 17.15
C THR A 585 -11.07 1.90 17.05
N ARG A 586 -11.76 1.64 18.13
CA ARG A 586 -13.17 1.96 18.36
C ARG A 586 -13.34 2.43 19.79
N VAL A 587 -14.36 3.26 20.05
CA VAL A 587 -14.71 3.67 21.41
C VAL A 587 -15.21 2.46 22.21
N LEU A 588 -14.61 2.22 23.37
CA LEU A 588 -15.10 1.34 24.42
C LEU A 588 -15.88 2.18 25.43
N PRO A 589 -17.22 2.08 25.48
CA PRO A 589 -17.99 2.71 26.52
C PRO A 589 -17.93 1.85 27.80
N THR A 590 -17.56 2.45 28.93
CA THR A 590 -17.71 1.90 30.26
C THR A 590 -18.81 2.65 31.00
N GLU A 591 -19.05 2.36 32.26
CA GLU A 591 -20.02 3.12 33.08
C GLU A 591 -19.59 4.59 33.19
N LYS A 592 -18.30 4.88 33.34
CA LYS A 592 -17.78 6.24 33.63
C LYS A 592 -17.07 6.88 32.43
N HIS A 593 -16.48 6.09 31.53
CA HIS A 593 -15.56 6.60 30.52
C HIS A 593 -15.91 6.15 29.10
N PHE A 594 -15.44 6.95 28.12
CA PHE A 594 -15.22 6.54 26.73
C PHE A 594 -13.73 6.34 26.53
N ILE A 595 -13.31 5.08 26.29
CA ILE A 595 -11.91 4.70 26.19
C ILE A 595 -11.58 4.31 24.75
N PHE A 596 -10.47 4.79 24.20
CA PHE A 596 -10.02 4.46 22.86
C PHE A 596 -8.52 4.69 22.68
N GLY A 597 -7.97 4.10 21.64
CA GLY A 597 -6.56 4.23 21.28
C GLY A 597 -6.25 5.54 20.56
N THR A 598 -5.00 5.99 20.67
CA THR A 598 -4.47 7.20 20.01
C THR A 598 -3.10 6.94 19.40
N VAL A 599 -2.64 7.88 18.55
CA VAL A 599 -1.32 7.78 17.88
C VAL A 599 -0.16 8.05 18.83
N LYS A 600 -0.32 8.98 19.79
CA LYS A 600 0.82 9.48 20.60
C LYS A 600 0.64 9.37 22.10
N SER A 601 -0.57 9.09 22.56
CA SER A 601 -0.89 9.08 23.98
C SER A 601 -1.27 7.69 24.50
N GLY A 602 -1.06 6.63 23.74
CA GLY A 602 -1.53 5.30 24.08
C GLY A 602 -3.05 5.25 24.12
N LEU A 603 -3.66 4.79 25.23
CA LEU A 603 -5.10 4.92 25.50
C LEU A 603 -5.44 6.31 26.05
N VAL A 604 -6.62 6.78 25.72
CA VAL A 604 -7.26 7.97 26.33
C VAL A 604 -8.65 7.58 26.83
N ALA A 605 -8.95 7.95 28.06
CA ALA A 605 -10.29 7.86 28.62
C ALA A 605 -10.87 9.27 28.80
N LEU A 606 -12.06 9.48 28.26
CA LEU A 606 -12.85 10.69 28.48
C LEU A 606 -13.97 10.38 29.50
N ASP A 607 -14.17 11.27 30.45
CA ASP A 607 -15.37 11.22 31.32
C ASP A 607 -16.62 11.31 30.46
N ARG A 608 -17.58 10.41 30.65
CA ARG A 608 -18.80 10.36 29.80
C ARG A 608 -19.71 11.59 29.93
N LYS A 609 -19.70 12.27 31.07
CA LYS A 609 -20.56 13.44 31.31
C LYS A 609 -19.92 14.71 30.75
N THR A 610 -18.66 14.96 31.11
CA THR A 610 -17.98 16.23 30.79
C THR A 610 -17.15 16.17 29.48
N LEU A 611 -16.79 14.97 29.02
CA LEU A 611 -15.81 14.70 27.96
C LEU A 611 -14.40 15.19 28.30
N ASP A 612 -14.10 15.51 29.55
CA ASP A 612 -12.73 15.82 29.94
C ASP A 612 -11.89 14.56 29.97
N VAL A 613 -10.59 14.74 29.74
CA VAL A 613 -9.64 13.62 29.84
C VAL A 613 -9.53 13.20 31.30
N ALA A 614 -10.05 12.01 31.61
CA ALA A 614 -9.97 11.43 32.95
C ALA A 614 -8.57 10.84 33.19
N TRP A 615 -8.07 10.06 32.26
CA TRP A 615 -6.74 9.47 32.35
C TRP A 615 -6.16 9.09 30.97
N LYS A 616 -4.86 8.74 30.95
CA LYS A 616 -4.15 8.24 29.78
C LYS A 616 -3.38 6.96 30.16
N GLY A 617 -3.48 5.92 29.31
CA GLY A 617 -2.74 4.68 29.44
C GLY A 617 -1.52 4.69 28.52
N ALA A 618 -0.33 4.92 29.10
CA ALA A 618 0.90 5.00 28.33
C ALA A 618 1.31 3.64 27.74
N VAL A 619 1.97 3.66 26.58
CA VAL A 619 2.61 2.51 25.93
C VAL A 619 3.99 2.91 25.42
N GLY A 620 4.79 1.93 25.02
CA GLY A 620 6.10 2.14 24.40
C GLY A 620 6.02 2.77 23.00
N GLU A 621 7.18 2.99 22.42
CA GLU A 621 7.30 3.44 21.03
C GLU A 621 6.90 2.31 20.06
N ALA A 622 6.17 2.67 19.03
CA ALA A 622 5.71 1.72 18.01
C ALA A 622 6.90 1.11 17.26
N LEU A 623 6.96 -0.22 17.21
CA LEU A 623 7.96 -0.97 16.45
C LEU A 623 7.77 -0.78 14.94
N ALA A 624 6.55 -0.49 14.50
CA ALA A 624 6.22 -0.20 13.12
C ALA A 624 5.21 0.94 13.06
N PRO A 625 5.60 2.14 12.58
CA PRO A 625 4.66 3.23 12.36
C PRO A 625 3.58 2.84 11.34
N PHE A 626 2.32 3.25 11.60
CA PHE A 626 1.21 2.97 10.68
C PHE A 626 0.18 4.10 10.58
N ALA A 627 0.28 5.13 11.41
CA ALA A 627 -0.59 6.29 11.35
C ALA A 627 -0.05 7.29 10.31
N ALA A 628 -0.74 7.41 9.18
CA ALA A 628 -0.36 8.28 8.08
C ALA A 628 -0.18 9.75 8.52
N TYR A 629 0.83 10.41 8.00
CA TYR A 629 1.15 11.83 8.24
C TYR A 629 1.38 12.21 9.72
N SER A 630 1.50 11.24 10.60
CA SER A 630 1.80 11.48 12.02
C SER A 630 3.29 11.54 12.25
N LYS A 631 3.73 12.57 13.02
CA LYS A 631 5.15 12.73 13.39
C LYS A 631 5.61 11.56 14.28
N LEU A 632 6.83 11.12 14.04
CA LEU A 632 7.51 10.16 14.92
C LEU A 632 8.02 10.83 16.21
N PRO A 633 8.21 10.09 17.31
CA PRO A 633 7.80 8.69 17.48
C PRO A 633 6.29 8.55 17.65
N GLN A 634 5.75 7.41 17.21
CA GLN A 634 4.37 7.02 17.49
C GLN A 634 4.36 6.16 18.76
N ARG A 635 3.46 6.44 19.70
CA ARG A 635 3.18 5.63 20.89
C ARG A 635 1.72 5.22 20.82
N CYS A 636 1.48 4.20 20.03
CA CYS A 636 0.20 3.97 19.39
C CYS A 636 -0.50 2.74 19.95
N VAL A 637 -1.75 2.92 20.39
CA VAL A 637 -2.71 1.84 20.51
C VAL A 637 -3.67 1.97 19.33
N GLY A 638 -3.42 1.19 18.28
CA GLY A 638 -4.26 1.17 17.08
C GLY A 638 -5.46 0.25 17.18
N THR A 639 -5.47 -0.61 18.16
CA THR A 639 -6.45 -1.66 18.37
C THR A 639 -7.63 -1.20 19.21
N ILE A 640 -8.72 -1.97 19.21
CA ILE A 640 -9.90 -1.72 20.04
C ILE A 640 -9.61 -2.22 21.45
N PRO A 641 -9.68 -1.35 22.49
CA PRO A 641 -9.62 -1.80 23.87
C PRO A 641 -10.90 -2.55 24.26
N PHE A 642 -10.80 -3.44 25.22
CA PHE A 642 -11.96 -4.13 25.80
C PHE A 642 -11.87 -4.16 27.32
N LEU A 643 -13.03 -4.27 27.98
CA LEU A 643 -13.14 -4.38 29.44
C LEU A 643 -13.26 -5.85 29.82
N MET A 644 -12.39 -6.29 30.71
CA MET A 644 -12.42 -7.61 31.31
C MET A 644 -13.46 -7.67 32.43
N PRO A 645 -13.91 -8.88 32.83
CA PRO A 645 -14.92 -9.05 33.89
C PRO A 645 -14.49 -8.47 35.25
N ASP A 646 -13.21 -8.39 35.52
CA ASP A 646 -12.62 -7.83 36.76
C ASP A 646 -12.50 -6.27 36.74
N GLY A 647 -12.97 -5.62 35.67
CA GLY A 647 -12.85 -4.16 35.52
C GLY A 647 -11.50 -3.71 34.96
N THR A 648 -10.66 -4.62 34.47
CA THR A 648 -9.40 -4.27 33.82
C THR A 648 -9.63 -3.96 32.34
N VAL A 649 -9.03 -2.87 31.83
CA VAL A 649 -9.00 -2.54 30.41
C VAL A 649 -7.78 -3.23 29.78
N CYS A 650 -8.01 -3.95 28.69
CA CYS A 650 -6.94 -4.60 27.96
C CYS A 650 -6.89 -4.10 26.50
N ALA A 651 -5.68 -3.94 25.96
CA ALA A 651 -5.45 -3.71 24.53
C ALA A 651 -4.08 -4.21 24.09
N SER A 652 -4.00 -4.69 22.86
CA SER A 652 -2.74 -4.94 22.17
C SER A 652 -2.19 -3.65 21.58
N SER A 653 -0.87 -3.54 21.39
CA SER A 653 -0.21 -2.30 20.98
C SER A 653 0.92 -2.54 19.96
N ASN A 654 1.17 -1.53 19.14
CA ASN A 654 2.27 -1.54 18.17
C ASN A 654 3.66 -1.52 18.79
N ASP A 655 3.79 -1.32 20.09
CA ASP A 655 5.06 -1.44 20.82
C ASP A 655 5.46 -2.90 21.13
N GLY A 656 4.66 -3.86 20.65
CA GLY A 656 4.91 -5.30 20.78
C GLY A 656 4.44 -5.91 22.08
N ALA A 657 3.45 -5.32 22.73
CA ALA A 657 2.90 -5.85 23.97
C ALA A 657 1.37 -5.85 24.00
N VAL A 658 0.81 -6.74 24.82
CA VAL A 658 -0.59 -6.70 25.28
C VAL A 658 -0.58 -6.11 26.67
N HIS A 659 -1.26 -4.99 26.84
CA HIS A 659 -1.24 -4.20 28.07
C HIS A 659 -2.55 -4.28 28.85
N PHE A 660 -2.47 -4.04 30.15
CA PHE A 660 -3.59 -4.07 31.09
C PHE A 660 -3.56 -2.83 31.97
N TRP A 661 -4.69 -2.13 32.07
CA TRP A 661 -4.85 -0.93 32.88
C TRP A 661 -6.09 -1.03 33.78
N ARG A 662 -6.02 -0.38 34.93
CA ARG A 662 -7.20 -0.19 35.75
C ARG A 662 -8.16 0.81 35.09
N GLU A 663 -9.44 0.45 34.95
CA GLU A 663 -10.42 1.28 34.27
C GLU A 663 -10.62 2.64 34.97
N SER A 664 -10.58 2.67 36.29
CA SER A 664 -10.94 3.86 37.08
C SER A 664 -9.92 5.01 37.01
N ASP A 665 -8.64 4.72 36.79
CA ASP A 665 -7.56 5.71 36.87
C ASP A 665 -6.46 5.56 35.80
N GLY A 666 -6.56 4.55 34.93
CA GLY A 666 -5.59 4.28 33.88
C GLY A 666 -4.23 3.76 34.40
N LYS A 667 -4.14 3.32 35.68
CA LYS A 667 -2.92 2.76 36.22
C LYS A 667 -2.55 1.50 35.44
N HIS A 668 -1.32 1.48 34.87
CA HIS A 668 -0.78 0.29 34.20
C HIS A 668 -0.57 -0.82 35.23
N LEU A 669 -1.11 -1.99 34.98
CA LEU A 669 -1.09 -3.12 35.91
C LEU A 669 -0.05 -4.16 35.52
N LYS A 670 -0.07 -4.59 34.27
CA LYS A 670 0.85 -5.60 33.70
C LYS A 670 0.89 -5.51 32.19
N GLU A 671 1.86 -6.20 31.59
CA GLU A 671 1.94 -6.40 30.14
C GLU A 671 2.51 -7.77 29.77
N PHE A 672 2.18 -8.27 28.60
CA PHE A 672 2.86 -9.40 27.94
C PHE A 672 3.58 -8.88 26.71
N ARG A 673 4.89 -8.70 26.81
CA ARG A 673 5.73 -8.13 25.75
C ARG A 673 6.33 -9.22 24.88
N THR A 674 5.86 -9.35 23.65
CA THR A 674 6.30 -10.37 22.69
C THR A 674 7.31 -9.86 21.67
N GLY A 675 7.47 -8.54 21.53
CA GLY A 675 8.47 -7.93 20.64
C GLY A 675 8.07 -7.92 19.16
N ALA A 676 6.84 -8.31 18.81
CA ALA A 676 6.26 -8.11 17.49
C ALA A 676 5.09 -7.11 17.56
N PRO A 677 4.94 -6.17 16.61
CA PRO A 677 3.86 -5.19 16.66
C PRO A 677 2.50 -5.88 16.51
N TYR A 678 1.52 -5.42 17.29
CA TYR A 678 0.13 -5.82 17.18
C TYR A 678 -0.66 -4.75 16.43
N PHE A 679 -1.32 -5.14 15.35
CA PHE A 679 -2.30 -4.35 14.60
C PHE A 679 -3.72 -4.92 14.76
N ALA A 680 -3.84 -6.20 15.12
CA ALA A 680 -5.10 -6.87 15.43
C ALA A 680 -5.46 -6.69 16.91
N ASP A 681 -6.77 -6.58 17.20
CA ASP A 681 -7.23 -6.51 18.59
C ASP A 681 -6.95 -7.83 19.31
N ALA A 682 -6.67 -7.75 20.61
CA ALA A 682 -6.71 -8.91 21.49
C ALA A 682 -8.18 -9.20 21.91
N VAL A 683 -8.48 -10.44 22.26
CA VAL A 683 -9.81 -10.85 22.72
C VAL A 683 -9.70 -11.71 23.98
N PHE A 684 -10.72 -11.62 24.85
CA PHE A 684 -10.77 -12.41 26.08
C PHE A 684 -11.84 -13.48 25.97
N ASP A 685 -11.50 -14.68 26.38
CA ASP A 685 -12.43 -15.79 26.54
C ASP A 685 -11.88 -16.80 27.56
N ASP A 686 -12.72 -17.33 28.41
CA ASP A 686 -12.44 -18.40 29.39
C ASP A 686 -11.10 -18.23 30.13
N GLY A 687 -10.88 -17.06 30.77
CA GLY A 687 -9.69 -16.77 31.58
C GLY A 687 -8.39 -16.61 30.78
N CYS A 688 -8.47 -16.51 29.46
CA CYS A 688 -7.34 -16.26 28.58
C CYS A 688 -7.54 -15.02 27.69
N VAL A 689 -6.46 -14.31 27.44
CA VAL A 689 -6.39 -13.28 26.38
C VAL A 689 -5.70 -13.89 25.17
N PHE A 690 -6.38 -13.87 24.03
CA PHE A 690 -5.84 -14.32 22.75
C PHE A 690 -5.41 -13.12 21.93
N ALA A 691 -4.19 -13.15 21.41
CA ALA A 691 -3.62 -12.09 20.60
C ALA A 691 -2.83 -12.67 19.42
N ALA A 692 -2.87 -11.99 18.29
CA ALA A 692 -2.14 -12.36 17.08
C ALA A 692 -1.33 -11.17 16.56
N ASP A 693 -0.07 -11.40 16.19
CA ASP A 693 0.88 -10.34 15.87
C ASP A 693 1.34 -10.34 14.39
N ALA A 694 2.05 -9.28 14.02
CA ALA A 694 2.56 -9.09 12.66
C ALA A 694 3.71 -10.03 12.27
N ALA A 695 4.20 -10.86 13.18
CA ALA A 695 5.13 -11.95 12.88
C ALA A 695 4.42 -13.29 12.63
N GLY A 696 3.07 -13.30 12.70
CA GLY A 696 2.24 -14.49 12.45
C GLY A 696 2.05 -15.39 13.68
N TYR A 697 2.43 -14.94 14.88
CA TYR A 697 2.19 -15.73 16.09
C TYR A 697 0.81 -15.45 16.67
N VAL A 698 0.10 -16.52 16.96
CA VAL A 698 -1.13 -16.51 17.79
C VAL A 698 -0.78 -17.05 19.16
N ARG A 699 -1.18 -16.32 20.21
CA ARG A 699 -0.87 -16.68 21.60
C ARG A 699 -2.09 -16.61 22.49
N ALA A 700 -2.13 -17.49 23.49
CA ALA A 700 -3.05 -17.39 24.62
C ALA A 700 -2.28 -17.03 25.88
N PHE A 701 -2.69 -16.01 26.58
CA PHE A 701 -2.13 -15.57 27.86
C PHE A 701 -3.15 -15.84 28.95
N LYS A 702 -2.77 -16.58 30.00
CA LYS A 702 -3.62 -16.75 31.17
C LYS A 702 -3.63 -15.43 31.97
N VAL A 703 -4.81 -14.93 32.33
CA VAL A 703 -4.96 -13.65 33.00
C VAL A 703 -5.72 -13.76 34.31
#